data_b45ac3d1bc1928b89d5d42e551d2b9e4
#
_entry.id   b45ac3d1bc1928b89d5d42e551d2b9e4
#
_cell.length_a   1.000
_cell.length_b   1.000
_cell.length_c   1.000
_cell.angle_alpha   90.00
_cell.angle_beta   90.00
_cell.angle_gamma   90.00
#
_symmetry.space_group_name_H-M   'P 1'
#
loop_
_entity.id
_entity.type
_entity.pdbx_description
1 polymer ?
#
loop_
_entity_poly.entity_id
_entity_poly.type
_entity_poly.pdbx_seq_one_letter_code
_entity_poly.pdbx_strand_id
1 'polypeptide(L)'
;MMASPRKSGDAVRELRRYDVFWTVLAVVAIVVITVPQIRFSDPDYKPGDIAETEVAVPIDLTVPDPVSTERRLTEADQSVLDVYDYRPQAHEYGKRIVQRLFAWGRLNIVNAGIVWDDLPEEARFDLEQKAMAVAGYPLPEDLVGALSTEDAGFSMVTELAVAGTLISFNEENLIGMIEQTRLGASAAINVRDTETQEERRLPDTGSVLGMESARAELQLALTERLVLTEKAEETLKELVSGLLAANLNYSSNATQQRRREATDGVEPVFYEVKRGRVLLRQGDEVTAQKILELQALQEQYRTDWSLLSLVGMALLIVLAVFSLWRYVVHFQKRVGYQRVRHLYPLVLVVLVGMVALTRGSLFLGEAVAQAAPLEPFTSVLSYGYAVPFASGGVLLMLLVNVQVAWAFSAVFGVVIAGMTQDLGMTVFALLSSFAALYGMSQYKQRTALTRAGMIVGGVNAVAALGLGLLMQPNQQLTVFAFQAFCAVVGGILVSVVVTIAIPPMEHLFQSLTDIKLLELSNMNLPVLKDLAVLAPGTYHHSVVVGTLAEKAAEAIGVNPLFARVSAYYHDIGKLQQPQYFVENQKDGHNPHDDLSPNMSALILVSHVKDGVAYAKEHGLPRPLVDAIPQHHGTRLIRFFHEKAKQLAIEDGREVDESEFRYPGPKPRSKETAVLMLADSVEAISRTLSDTSPANLRLMIERAIQDVVDDDQLDECALTLGDLSKISEAFLSVLTGMHHQRIDYPESTEKSGTDVEANLPDEDSSSKFSDQTYH
;
A
#
# COMPACT_ATOMS: atom_id res chain seq x y z
N MET A 1 -21.33 -48.91 -18.19
CA MET A 1 -20.77 -48.01 -19.23
C MET A 1 -19.52 -47.37 -18.70
N MET A 2 -18.32 -47.85 -19.05
CA MET A 2 -17.05 -47.41 -18.54
C MET A 2 -16.79 -45.93 -18.93
N ALA A 3 -16.71 -45.03 -17.95
CA ALA A 3 -16.33 -43.65 -18.17
C ALA A 3 -14.87 -43.56 -18.61
N SER A 4 -14.63 -42.99 -19.78
CA SER A 4 -13.36 -42.97 -20.47
C SER A 4 -12.29 -42.25 -19.65
N PRO A 5 -11.02 -42.71 -19.67
CA PRO A 5 -9.88 -42.07 -18.94
C PRO A 5 -9.49 -40.68 -19.46
N ARG A 6 -10.16 -40.16 -20.48
CA ARG A 6 -9.90 -38.82 -21.04
C ARG A 6 -10.37 -37.64 -20.15
N LYS A 7 -11.36 -37.83 -19.26
CA LYS A 7 -11.89 -36.77 -18.39
C LYS A 7 -10.93 -36.37 -17.23
N SER A 8 -10.08 -37.27 -16.76
CA SER A 8 -9.15 -36.97 -15.66
C SER A 8 -7.95 -36.09 -16.09
N GLY A 9 -7.48 -36.27 -17.32
CA GLY A 9 -6.36 -35.47 -17.84
C GLY A 9 -6.70 -34.01 -18.11
N ASP A 10 -7.92 -33.74 -18.58
CA ASP A 10 -8.37 -32.38 -18.88
C ASP A 10 -8.67 -31.59 -17.59
N ALA A 11 -9.24 -32.22 -16.59
CA ALA A 11 -9.46 -31.61 -15.27
C ALA A 11 -8.14 -31.24 -14.54
N VAL A 12 -7.11 -32.09 -14.67
CA VAL A 12 -5.77 -31.81 -14.11
C VAL A 12 -5.08 -30.67 -14.87
N ARG A 13 -5.29 -30.56 -16.20
CA ARG A 13 -4.77 -29.45 -17.02
C ARG A 13 -5.47 -28.13 -16.72
N GLU A 14 -6.78 -28.12 -16.49
CA GLU A 14 -7.53 -26.93 -16.08
C GLU A 14 -7.11 -26.44 -14.69
N LEU A 15 -6.95 -27.33 -13.72
CA LEU A 15 -6.46 -27.01 -12.38
C LEU A 15 -5.05 -26.38 -12.46
N ARG A 16 -4.15 -26.92 -13.27
CA ARG A 16 -2.81 -26.33 -13.47
C ARG A 16 -2.88 -24.93 -14.08
N ARG A 17 -3.77 -24.67 -15.04
CA ARG A 17 -3.94 -23.33 -15.64
C ARG A 17 -4.47 -22.31 -14.63
N TYR A 18 -5.41 -22.72 -13.79
CA TYR A 18 -5.99 -21.89 -12.75
C TYR A 18 -4.94 -21.52 -11.68
N ASP A 19 -4.16 -22.46 -11.20
CA ASP A 19 -3.09 -22.22 -10.24
C ASP A 19 -2.00 -21.31 -10.80
N VAL A 20 -1.62 -21.50 -12.06
CA VAL A 20 -0.63 -20.64 -12.74
C VAL A 20 -1.14 -19.20 -12.86
N PHE A 21 -2.40 -19.00 -13.23
CA PHE A 21 -3.00 -17.68 -13.30
C PHE A 21 -2.92 -16.93 -11.95
N TRP A 22 -3.36 -17.58 -10.86
CA TRP A 22 -3.30 -16.99 -9.52
C TRP A 22 -1.86 -16.74 -9.04
N THR A 23 -0.95 -17.64 -9.38
CA THR A 23 0.49 -17.46 -9.07
C THR A 23 1.06 -16.22 -9.75
N VAL A 24 0.82 -16.08 -11.06
CA VAL A 24 1.32 -14.91 -11.81
C VAL A 24 0.71 -13.63 -11.27
N LEU A 25 -0.60 -13.60 -11.02
CA LEU A 25 -1.29 -12.45 -10.46
C LEU A 25 -0.72 -12.05 -9.09
N ALA A 26 -0.51 -13.02 -8.21
CA ALA A 26 0.03 -12.78 -6.88
C ALA A 26 1.49 -12.28 -6.94
N VAL A 27 2.33 -12.90 -7.76
CA VAL A 27 3.73 -12.48 -7.94
C VAL A 27 3.79 -11.05 -8.45
N VAL A 28 3.02 -10.71 -9.49
CA VAL A 28 2.96 -9.34 -10.03
C VAL A 28 2.50 -8.36 -8.95
N ALA A 29 1.43 -8.69 -8.20
CA ALA A 29 0.92 -7.85 -7.13
C ALA A 29 1.97 -7.63 -6.03
N ILE A 30 2.65 -8.69 -5.58
CA ILE A 30 3.70 -8.62 -4.56
C ILE A 30 4.87 -7.76 -5.06
N VAL A 31 5.34 -7.99 -6.28
CA VAL A 31 6.44 -7.20 -6.85
C VAL A 31 6.05 -5.72 -6.90
N VAL A 32 4.86 -5.39 -7.40
CA VAL A 32 4.38 -3.99 -7.48
C VAL A 32 4.29 -3.35 -6.10
N ILE A 33 3.80 -4.06 -5.08
CA ILE A 33 3.68 -3.53 -3.72
C ILE A 33 5.05 -3.36 -3.06
N THR A 34 6.04 -4.19 -3.40
CA THR A 34 7.37 -4.17 -2.77
C THR A 34 8.35 -3.20 -3.41
N VAL A 35 8.11 -2.80 -4.68
CA VAL A 35 9.01 -1.93 -5.46
C VAL A 35 9.35 -0.58 -4.81
N PRO A 36 8.46 0.20 -4.19
CA PRO A 36 8.87 1.39 -3.47
C PRO A 36 9.49 1.02 -2.12
N GLN A 37 10.79 1.18 -1.97
CA GLN A 37 11.46 0.95 -0.68
C GLN A 37 11.18 2.08 0.30
N ILE A 38 10.71 1.73 1.48
CA ILE A 38 10.83 2.57 2.67
C ILE A 38 12.12 2.13 3.37
N ARG A 39 13.10 3.02 3.43
CA ARG A 39 14.30 2.79 4.25
C ARG A 39 14.08 3.36 5.64
N PHE A 40 14.28 2.51 6.64
CA PHE A 40 14.08 2.85 8.05
C PHE A 40 15.32 3.43 8.73
N SER A 41 16.43 3.66 8.04
CA SER A 41 17.69 3.82 8.77
C SER A 41 18.67 4.88 8.27
N ASP A 42 18.20 6.07 7.84
CA ASP A 42 19.17 7.16 7.76
C ASP A 42 18.68 8.31 8.63
N PRO A 43 19.40 8.69 9.68
CA PRO A 43 19.06 9.83 10.49
C PRO A 43 19.12 11.10 9.61
N ASP A 44 18.05 11.89 9.66
CA ASP A 44 17.95 13.17 8.98
C ASP A 44 18.81 14.20 9.74
N TYR A 45 20.14 14.12 9.52
CA TYR A 45 21.10 15.02 10.17
C TYR A 45 20.93 16.45 9.70
N LYS A 46 20.93 17.36 10.66
CA LYS A 46 21.02 18.81 10.41
C LYS A 46 22.45 19.30 10.64
N PRO A 47 22.83 20.41 10.02
CA PRO A 47 24.14 21.02 10.31
C PRO A 47 24.29 21.32 11.81
N GLY A 48 25.35 20.79 12.41
CA GLY A 48 25.63 20.92 13.84
C GLY A 48 25.20 19.73 14.70
N ASP A 49 24.49 18.72 14.13
CA ASP A 49 24.18 17.49 14.85
C ASP A 49 25.45 16.64 15.06
N ILE A 50 25.42 15.78 16.06
CA ILE A 50 26.50 14.82 16.30
C ILE A 50 26.11 13.47 15.68
N ALA A 51 27.00 12.90 14.89
CA ALA A 51 26.76 11.62 14.24
C ALA A 51 26.62 10.47 15.27
N GLU A 52 25.49 9.79 15.26
CA GLU A 52 25.19 8.66 16.15
C GLU A 52 25.86 7.37 15.68
N THR A 53 26.07 7.22 14.38
CA THR A 53 26.61 6.01 13.76
C THR A 53 27.70 6.35 12.75
N GLU A 54 28.60 5.39 12.53
CA GLU A 54 29.59 5.49 11.46
C GLU A 54 28.93 5.24 10.10
N VAL A 55 29.12 6.17 9.15
CA VAL A 55 28.62 6.06 7.77
C VAL A 55 29.82 5.96 6.82
N ALA A 56 30.01 4.81 6.19
CA ALA A 56 31.01 4.59 5.16
C ALA A 56 30.36 4.47 3.77
N VAL A 57 31.06 4.95 2.74
CA VAL A 57 30.61 4.89 1.34
C VAL A 57 30.79 3.47 0.78
N PRO A 58 29.73 2.75 0.44
CA PRO A 58 29.85 1.36 -0.07
C PRO A 58 30.14 1.26 -1.57
N ILE A 59 29.95 2.36 -2.32
CA ILE A 59 30.19 2.47 -3.76
C ILE A 59 30.89 3.78 -4.07
N ASP A 60 31.50 3.94 -5.25
CA ASP A 60 32.03 5.25 -5.67
C ASP A 60 30.87 6.25 -5.82
N LEU A 61 30.99 7.41 -5.17
CA LEU A 61 29.93 8.41 -5.06
C LEU A 61 30.35 9.68 -5.77
N THR A 62 29.48 10.23 -6.60
CA THR A 62 29.66 11.55 -7.22
C THR A 62 28.83 12.57 -6.47
N VAL A 63 29.50 13.57 -5.88
CA VAL A 63 28.87 14.59 -5.03
C VAL A 63 28.98 15.94 -5.70
N PRO A 64 27.90 16.75 -5.77
CA PRO A 64 27.98 18.10 -6.28
C PRO A 64 28.83 18.99 -5.35
N ASP A 65 29.70 19.84 -5.95
CA ASP A 65 30.49 20.85 -5.27
C ASP A 65 29.87 22.23 -5.47
N PRO A 66 29.02 22.70 -4.58
CA PRO A 66 28.38 24.01 -4.71
C PRO A 66 29.37 25.16 -4.66
N VAL A 67 30.46 25.05 -3.89
CA VAL A 67 31.44 26.09 -3.74
C VAL A 67 32.22 26.32 -5.04
N SER A 68 32.72 25.24 -5.64
CA SER A 68 33.39 25.30 -6.94
C SER A 68 32.46 25.68 -8.07
N THR A 69 31.18 25.24 -8.02
CA THR A 69 30.14 25.63 -8.98
C THR A 69 29.86 27.15 -8.88
N GLU A 70 29.66 27.69 -7.67
CA GLU A 70 29.41 29.11 -7.43
C GLU A 70 30.61 29.99 -7.88
N ARG A 71 31.84 29.49 -7.62
CA ARG A 71 33.04 30.18 -8.12
C ARG A 71 33.05 30.25 -9.64
N ARG A 72 32.75 29.14 -10.34
CA ARG A 72 32.68 29.13 -11.81
C ARG A 72 31.55 30.02 -12.35
N LEU A 73 30.41 30.07 -11.69
CA LEU A 73 29.32 30.97 -12.03
C LEU A 73 29.74 32.42 -11.89
N THR A 74 30.43 32.74 -10.79
CA THR A 74 30.98 34.10 -10.56
C THR A 74 32.05 34.49 -11.58
N GLU A 75 32.95 33.55 -11.91
CA GLU A 75 33.98 33.74 -12.94
C GLU A 75 33.32 33.93 -14.33
N ALA A 76 32.30 33.18 -14.66
CA ALA A 76 31.55 33.32 -15.89
C ALA A 76 30.84 34.67 -15.98
N ASP A 77 30.17 35.13 -14.93
CA ASP A 77 29.49 36.42 -14.86
C ASP A 77 30.49 37.56 -15.01
N GLN A 78 31.61 37.49 -14.31
CA GLN A 78 32.69 38.51 -14.37
C GLN A 78 33.44 38.53 -15.71
N SER A 79 33.45 37.44 -16.45
CA SER A 79 34.10 37.36 -17.77
C SER A 79 33.35 38.11 -18.86
N VAL A 80 32.07 38.40 -18.63
CA VAL A 80 31.22 39.09 -19.60
C VAL A 80 31.48 40.59 -19.58
N LEU A 81 31.93 41.12 -20.70
CA LEU A 81 32.15 42.54 -20.91
C LEU A 81 30.80 43.28 -21.05
N ASP A 82 30.72 44.46 -20.49
CA ASP A 82 29.56 45.33 -20.62
C ASP A 82 29.32 45.68 -22.09
N VAL A 83 28.05 45.67 -22.52
CA VAL A 83 27.64 45.97 -23.90
C VAL A 83 27.11 47.39 -23.97
N TYR A 84 27.64 48.13 -24.93
CA TYR A 84 27.19 49.49 -25.23
C TYR A 84 26.63 49.53 -26.65
N ASP A 85 25.47 50.16 -26.82
CA ASP A 85 24.83 50.40 -28.11
C ASP A 85 25.37 51.69 -28.72
N TYR A 86 26.02 51.56 -29.88
CA TYR A 86 26.48 52.69 -30.71
C TYR A 86 25.42 53.10 -31.73
N ARG A 87 25.11 54.41 -31.74
CA ARG A 87 24.16 55.01 -32.65
C ARG A 87 24.85 55.90 -33.65
N PRO A 88 25.15 55.46 -34.89
CA PRO A 88 25.86 56.23 -35.89
C PRO A 88 25.14 57.49 -36.30
N GLN A 89 23.79 57.51 -36.22
CA GLN A 89 23.00 58.68 -36.62
C GLN A 89 22.59 59.57 -35.42
N ALA A 90 23.29 59.54 -34.28
CA ALA A 90 22.90 60.31 -33.10
C ALA A 90 22.79 61.83 -33.37
N HIS A 91 23.62 62.37 -34.25
CA HIS A 91 23.64 63.82 -34.57
C HIS A 91 22.84 64.23 -35.80
N GLU A 92 22.22 63.29 -36.50
CA GLU A 92 21.35 63.64 -37.67
C GLU A 92 20.16 64.55 -37.30
N TYR A 93 19.69 64.42 -36.07
CA TYR A 93 18.67 65.33 -35.55
C TYR A 93 19.21 66.75 -35.40
N GLY A 94 20.38 66.94 -34.80
CA GLY A 94 21.05 68.22 -34.66
C GLY A 94 21.38 68.88 -36.00
N LYS A 95 21.90 68.08 -36.95
CA LYS A 95 22.14 68.54 -38.32
C LYS A 95 20.88 69.11 -38.96
N ARG A 96 19.74 68.40 -38.84
CA ARG A 96 18.48 68.91 -39.39
C ARG A 96 17.99 70.20 -38.76
N ILE A 97 18.26 70.40 -37.46
CA ILE A 97 17.95 71.64 -36.77
C ILE A 97 18.78 72.77 -37.36
N VAL A 98 20.11 72.57 -37.47
CA VAL A 98 20.99 73.54 -38.10
C VAL A 98 20.52 73.87 -39.53
N GLN A 99 20.26 72.89 -40.38
CA GLN A 99 19.81 73.10 -41.73
C GLN A 99 18.49 73.89 -41.82
N ARG A 100 17.53 73.57 -40.95
CA ARG A 100 16.26 74.32 -40.89
C ARG A 100 16.42 75.74 -40.49
N LEU A 101 17.21 75.97 -39.48
CA LEU A 101 17.52 77.31 -38.95
C LEU A 101 18.22 78.19 -40.03
N PHE A 102 19.23 77.62 -40.65
CA PHE A 102 19.98 78.37 -41.69
C PHE A 102 19.13 78.56 -42.98
N ALA A 103 18.33 77.58 -43.39
CA ALA A 103 17.45 77.77 -44.50
C ALA A 103 16.37 78.85 -44.25
N TRP A 104 15.82 78.86 -43.01
CA TRP A 104 14.92 79.95 -42.61
C TRP A 104 15.57 81.26 -42.55
N GLY A 105 16.79 81.42 -42.00
CA GLY A 105 17.53 82.68 -41.96
C GLY A 105 17.88 83.23 -43.29
N ARG A 106 18.30 82.39 -44.25
CA ARG A 106 18.47 82.79 -45.66
C ARG A 106 17.18 83.33 -46.30
N LEU A 107 16.08 82.70 -46.07
CA LEU A 107 14.82 83.05 -46.68
C LEU A 107 14.23 84.35 -46.08
N ASN A 108 14.24 84.47 -44.77
CA ASN A 108 13.50 85.53 -44.06
C ASN A 108 14.36 86.70 -43.63
N ILE A 109 15.68 86.57 -43.59
CA ILE A 109 16.59 87.61 -43.20
C ILE A 109 17.44 88.08 -44.38
N VAL A 110 18.25 87.18 -44.93
CA VAL A 110 19.21 87.55 -46.00
C VAL A 110 18.47 87.90 -47.34
N ASN A 111 17.62 87.06 -47.88
CA ASN A 111 16.90 87.30 -49.13
C ASN A 111 15.84 88.39 -48.96
N ALA A 112 15.33 88.61 -47.78
CA ALA A 112 14.44 89.71 -47.46
C ALA A 112 15.11 91.08 -47.30
N GLY A 113 16.42 91.11 -47.29
CA GLY A 113 17.19 92.32 -47.13
C GLY A 113 17.04 93.04 -45.74
N ILE A 114 16.73 92.27 -44.73
CA ILE A 114 16.47 92.75 -43.37
C ILE A 114 17.79 93.13 -42.73
N VAL A 115 17.95 94.43 -42.32
CA VAL A 115 19.02 94.89 -41.49
C VAL A 115 18.59 94.75 -40.00
N TRP A 116 19.18 93.85 -39.27
CA TRP A 116 18.76 93.49 -37.93
C TRP A 116 18.74 94.65 -36.92
N ASP A 117 19.77 95.48 -36.98
CA ASP A 117 19.88 96.65 -36.14
C ASP A 117 18.84 97.72 -36.32
N ASP A 118 18.22 97.79 -37.50
CA ASP A 118 17.15 98.75 -37.83
C ASP A 118 15.77 98.26 -37.34
N LEU A 119 15.61 97.02 -36.88
CA LEU A 119 14.33 96.49 -36.48
C LEU A 119 13.92 96.90 -35.05
N PRO A 120 12.61 97.22 -34.84
CA PRO A 120 12.02 97.41 -33.54
C PRO A 120 12.18 96.16 -32.70
N GLU A 121 12.30 96.29 -31.36
CA GLU A 121 12.48 95.16 -30.44
C GLU A 121 11.39 94.11 -30.57
N GLU A 122 10.11 94.48 -30.74
CA GLU A 122 9.00 93.55 -30.95
C GLU A 122 9.15 92.72 -32.24
N ALA A 123 9.69 93.33 -33.31
CA ALA A 123 9.92 92.61 -34.57
C ALA A 123 11.13 91.67 -34.48
N ARG A 124 12.15 92.03 -33.78
CA ARG A 124 13.28 91.10 -33.45
C ARG A 124 12.80 89.89 -32.67
N PHE A 125 12.00 90.13 -31.64
CA PHE A 125 11.41 89.06 -30.83
C PHE A 125 10.49 88.10 -31.65
N ASP A 126 9.65 88.68 -32.53
CA ASP A 126 8.77 87.86 -33.42
C ASP A 126 9.57 86.96 -34.39
N LEU A 127 10.68 87.50 -34.92
CA LEU A 127 11.57 86.77 -35.83
C LEU A 127 12.35 85.69 -35.04
N GLU A 128 12.79 85.91 -33.83
CA GLU A 128 13.44 84.93 -32.97
C GLU A 128 12.45 83.78 -32.61
N GLN A 129 11.20 84.10 -32.29
CA GLN A 129 10.20 83.14 -32.00
C GLN A 129 9.87 82.20 -33.23
N LYS A 130 9.84 82.88 -34.43
CA LYS A 130 9.66 82.14 -35.68
C LYS A 130 10.83 81.24 -36.03
N ALA A 131 12.04 81.71 -35.81
CA ALA A 131 13.26 80.90 -35.97
C ALA A 131 13.26 79.69 -35.06
N MET A 132 12.94 79.90 -33.77
CA MET A 132 12.84 78.83 -32.79
C MET A 132 11.73 77.80 -33.18
N ALA A 133 10.59 78.28 -33.61
CA ALA A 133 9.49 77.42 -34.07
C ALA A 133 9.87 76.53 -35.28
N VAL A 134 10.62 77.11 -36.25
CA VAL A 134 11.09 76.35 -37.43
C VAL A 134 12.24 75.41 -37.09
N ALA A 135 13.16 75.85 -36.23
CA ALA A 135 14.25 75.01 -35.75
C ALA A 135 13.68 73.78 -34.97
N GLY A 136 12.59 74.02 -34.21
CA GLY A 136 12.01 73.01 -33.34
C GLY A 136 12.91 72.64 -32.15
N TYR A 137 13.77 73.62 -31.76
CA TYR A 137 14.74 73.49 -30.68
C TYR A 137 14.95 74.84 -30.01
N PRO A 138 15.11 74.93 -28.72
CA PRO A 138 15.45 76.20 -28.02
C PRO A 138 16.71 76.80 -28.62
N LEU A 139 16.68 78.01 -29.02
CA LEU A 139 17.86 78.73 -29.53
C LEU A 139 18.49 79.54 -28.42
N PRO A 140 19.81 79.63 -28.39
CA PRO A 140 20.51 80.58 -27.48
C PRO A 140 20.03 82.04 -27.71
N GLU A 141 20.08 82.81 -26.62
CA GLU A 141 19.69 84.22 -26.64
C GLU A 141 20.54 84.97 -27.65
N ASP A 142 19.95 85.89 -28.41
CA ASP A 142 20.58 86.65 -29.45
C ASP A 142 21.23 85.93 -30.66
N LEU A 143 21.07 84.56 -30.75
CA LEU A 143 21.68 83.84 -31.86
C LEU A 143 21.26 84.35 -33.23
N VAL A 144 19.96 84.59 -33.41
CA VAL A 144 19.41 85.03 -34.69
C VAL A 144 19.95 86.43 -35.02
N GLY A 145 20.01 87.29 -34.01
CA GLY A 145 20.63 88.69 -34.17
C GLY A 145 22.07 88.61 -34.52
N ALA A 146 22.88 87.85 -33.78
CA ALA A 146 24.29 87.71 -34.03
C ALA A 146 24.62 87.18 -35.44
N LEU A 147 23.85 86.20 -35.92
CA LEU A 147 23.98 85.64 -37.26
C LEU A 147 23.43 86.61 -38.34
N SER A 148 22.49 87.50 -38.05
CA SER A 148 21.89 88.46 -38.99
C SER A 148 22.79 89.67 -39.27
N THR A 149 23.66 90.01 -38.36
CA THR A 149 24.62 91.13 -38.49
C THR A 149 25.87 90.74 -39.26
N GLU A 150 26.04 89.48 -39.59
CA GLU A 150 27.23 88.96 -40.28
C GLU A 150 26.90 88.63 -41.76
N ASP A 151 27.78 89.11 -42.72
CA ASP A 151 27.68 88.75 -44.12
C ASP A 151 27.74 87.25 -44.38
N ALA A 152 28.49 86.51 -43.56
CA ALA A 152 28.63 85.07 -43.62
C ALA A 152 27.75 84.35 -42.65
N GLY A 153 26.89 84.98 -41.80
CA GLY A 153 26.18 84.43 -40.69
C GLY A 153 25.25 83.24 -41.12
N PHE A 154 24.23 83.55 -41.95
CA PHE A 154 23.33 82.51 -42.51
C PHE A 154 23.81 81.94 -43.85
N SER A 155 25.14 82.03 -44.16
CA SER A 155 25.64 81.50 -45.42
C SER A 155 25.59 79.96 -45.51
N MET A 156 25.62 79.47 -46.72
CA MET A 156 25.64 77.99 -46.95
C MET A 156 27.01 77.41 -46.50
N VAL A 157 28.04 78.23 -46.54
CA VAL A 157 29.39 77.83 -46.08
C VAL A 157 29.42 77.59 -44.56
N THR A 158 28.82 78.52 -43.82
CA THR A 158 28.69 78.41 -42.36
C THR A 158 27.78 77.19 -41.95
N GLU A 159 26.62 77.02 -42.67
CA GLU A 159 25.78 75.87 -42.47
C GLU A 159 26.51 74.55 -42.66
N LEU A 160 27.21 74.41 -43.78
CA LEU A 160 27.96 73.18 -44.12
C LEU A 160 29.13 72.97 -43.14
N ALA A 161 29.81 74.04 -42.69
CA ALA A 161 30.84 73.93 -41.70
C ALA A 161 30.30 73.43 -40.35
N VAL A 162 29.20 74.01 -39.86
CA VAL A 162 28.55 73.62 -38.62
C VAL A 162 27.95 72.19 -38.69
N ALA A 163 27.14 71.97 -39.68
CA ALA A 163 26.49 70.67 -39.85
C ALA A 163 27.50 69.55 -40.13
N GLY A 164 28.49 69.84 -40.95
CA GLY A 164 29.58 68.92 -41.26
C GLY A 164 30.45 68.56 -40.05
N THR A 165 30.78 69.58 -39.22
CA THR A 165 31.57 69.37 -37.98
C THR A 165 30.77 68.50 -37.00
N LEU A 166 29.47 68.75 -36.87
CA LEU A 166 28.61 67.95 -35.98
C LEU A 166 28.57 66.48 -36.36
N ILE A 167 28.45 66.20 -37.68
CA ILE A 167 28.43 64.84 -38.21
C ILE A 167 29.78 64.16 -38.15
N SER A 168 30.82 64.81 -38.63
CA SER A 168 32.18 64.26 -38.61
C SER A 168 32.63 63.95 -37.17
N PHE A 169 32.21 64.78 -36.23
CA PHE A 169 32.48 64.54 -34.81
C PHE A 169 31.81 63.27 -34.27
N ASN A 170 30.61 62.97 -34.77
CA ASN A 170 29.91 61.72 -34.42
C ASN A 170 30.57 60.46 -35.03
N GLU A 171 31.11 60.58 -36.27
CA GLU A 171 31.75 59.48 -36.98
C GLU A 171 33.16 59.17 -36.38
N GLU A 172 33.87 60.18 -35.97
CA GLU A 172 35.25 60.10 -35.51
C GLU A 172 35.36 59.79 -34.00
N ASN A 173 34.35 60.17 -33.20
CA ASN A 173 34.41 60.11 -31.75
C ASN A 173 33.27 59.30 -31.14
N LEU A 174 33.60 58.37 -30.16
CA LEU A 174 32.64 57.70 -29.33
C LEU A 174 32.31 58.58 -28.11
N ILE A 175 31.08 59.07 -28.02
CA ILE A 175 30.59 59.94 -26.97
C ILE A 175 29.64 59.20 -26.07
N GLY A 176 30.06 58.92 -24.83
CA GLY A 176 29.24 58.22 -23.86
C GLY A 176 28.55 59.15 -22.89
N MET A 177 27.28 58.87 -22.54
CA MET A 177 26.69 59.37 -21.29
C MET A 177 27.28 58.57 -20.12
N ILE A 178 28.49 58.85 -19.78
CA ILE A 178 29.16 58.06 -18.78
C ILE A 178 29.13 58.81 -17.47
N GLU A 179 28.49 58.26 -16.50
CA GLU A 179 28.94 58.45 -15.13
C GLU A 179 30.37 57.91 -15.06
N GLN A 180 31.36 58.80 -14.95
CA GLN A 180 32.78 58.47 -14.94
C GLN A 180 33.21 57.32 -14.03
N THR A 181 32.36 56.92 -13.11
CA THR A 181 32.56 55.84 -12.15
C THR A 181 32.51 54.44 -12.70
N ARG A 182 31.79 54.19 -13.81
CA ARG A 182 31.65 52.82 -14.38
C ARG A 182 32.72 52.45 -15.39
N LEU A 183 33.17 53.38 -16.19
CA LEU A 183 34.21 53.10 -17.18
C LEU A 183 35.62 53.11 -16.65
N GLY A 184 35.87 53.77 -15.53
CA GLY A 184 37.20 53.83 -14.91
C GLY A 184 37.72 52.50 -14.35
N ALA A 185 36.85 51.46 -14.29
CA ALA A 185 37.18 50.15 -13.75
C ALA A 185 37.27 49.03 -14.84
N SER A 186 36.76 49.23 -16.04
CA SER A 186 36.68 48.18 -17.07
C SER A 186 37.74 48.43 -18.15
N ALA A 187 38.66 47.51 -18.25
CA ALA A 187 39.73 47.58 -19.26
C ALA A 187 39.23 47.41 -20.72
N ALA A 188 38.02 46.86 -20.92
CA ALA A 188 37.45 46.66 -22.23
C ALA A 188 35.91 46.66 -22.18
N ILE A 189 35.26 47.06 -23.30
CA ILE A 189 33.81 46.97 -23.47
C ILE A 189 33.46 46.37 -24.86
N ASN A 190 32.24 45.89 -25.03
CA ASN A 190 31.69 45.50 -26.34
C ASN A 190 30.81 46.63 -26.84
N VAL A 191 31.09 47.10 -28.06
CA VAL A 191 30.32 48.14 -28.75
C VAL A 191 29.51 47.46 -29.85
N ARG A 192 28.19 47.58 -29.78
CA ARG A 192 27.26 47.05 -30.75
C ARG A 192 26.66 48.19 -31.55
N ASP A 193 26.84 48.15 -32.85
CA ASP A 193 26.17 49.08 -33.77
C ASP A 193 24.67 48.73 -33.86
N THR A 194 23.84 49.75 -33.59
CA THR A 194 22.37 49.56 -33.60
C THR A 194 21.75 49.35 -34.99
N GLU A 195 22.45 49.72 -36.06
CA GLU A 195 21.97 49.60 -37.44
C GLU A 195 22.44 48.31 -38.10
N THR A 196 23.73 48.01 -38.01
CA THR A 196 24.32 46.81 -38.62
C THR A 196 24.26 45.57 -37.73
N GLN A 197 24.03 45.77 -36.43
CA GLN A 197 24.08 44.75 -35.39
C GLN A 197 25.50 44.13 -35.25
N GLU A 198 26.49 44.71 -35.91
CA GLU A 198 27.89 44.28 -35.75
C GLU A 198 28.43 44.70 -34.39
N GLU A 199 29.20 43.81 -33.79
CA GLU A 199 29.83 44.02 -32.49
C GLU A 199 31.34 44.09 -32.66
N ARG A 200 31.94 45.05 -31.99
CA ARG A 200 33.39 45.17 -31.89
C ARG A 200 33.82 45.30 -30.41
N ARG A 201 34.87 44.63 -30.09
CA ARG A 201 35.51 44.80 -28.78
C ARG A 201 36.35 46.06 -28.79
N LEU A 202 36.08 46.96 -27.85
CA LEU A 202 36.93 48.13 -27.59
C LEU A 202 37.85 47.74 -26.43
N PRO A 203 39.17 47.59 -26.67
CA PRO A 203 40.07 47.06 -25.66
C PRO A 203 40.46 48.06 -24.59
N ASP A 204 40.27 49.37 -24.87
CA ASP A 204 40.55 50.48 -23.96
C ASP A 204 39.39 51.49 -23.99
N THR A 205 38.85 51.80 -22.85
CA THR A 205 37.76 52.74 -22.67
C THR A 205 38.27 54.21 -22.62
N GLY A 206 39.57 54.41 -22.58
CA GLY A 206 40.18 55.75 -22.64
C GLY A 206 39.91 56.54 -23.91
N SER A 207 39.51 55.86 -25.01
CA SER A 207 39.08 56.45 -26.28
C SER A 207 37.63 56.96 -26.29
N VAL A 208 36.85 56.70 -25.24
CA VAL A 208 35.45 57.19 -25.15
C VAL A 208 35.43 58.54 -24.45
N LEU A 209 34.92 59.54 -25.16
CA LEU A 209 34.78 60.89 -24.62
C LEU A 209 33.55 61.00 -23.70
N GLY A 210 33.72 61.68 -22.58
CA GLY A 210 32.58 62.15 -21.78
C GLY A 210 31.91 63.36 -22.47
N MET A 211 30.62 63.56 -22.17
CA MET A 211 29.88 64.66 -22.80
C MET A 211 30.47 66.00 -22.65
N GLU A 212 31.09 66.34 -21.52
CA GLU A 212 31.77 67.60 -21.30
C GLU A 212 33.04 67.77 -22.15
N SER A 213 33.85 66.67 -22.16
CA SER A 213 35.07 66.71 -23.02
C SER A 213 34.70 66.74 -24.48
N ALA A 214 33.65 66.03 -24.91
CA ALA A 214 33.14 66.06 -26.30
C ALA A 214 32.65 67.46 -26.68
N ARG A 215 31.98 68.19 -25.78
CA ARG A 215 31.56 69.58 -26.00
C ARG A 215 32.73 70.47 -26.15
N ALA A 216 33.76 70.40 -25.30
CA ALA A 216 34.93 71.20 -25.39
C ALA A 216 35.72 71.00 -26.68
N GLU A 217 35.92 69.76 -27.11
CA GLU A 217 36.52 69.39 -28.39
C GLU A 217 35.71 69.86 -29.61
N LEU A 218 34.40 69.73 -29.55
CA LEU A 218 33.51 70.21 -30.57
C LEU A 218 33.55 71.73 -30.75
N GLN A 219 33.61 72.49 -29.63
CA GLN A 219 33.79 73.95 -29.65
C GLN A 219 35.10 74.35 -30.26
N LEU A 220 36.18 73.62 -29.93
CA LEU A 220 37.52 73.92 -30.52
C LEU A 220 37.52 73.65 -32.02
N ALA A 221 36.94 72.53 -32.50
CA ALA A 221 36.82 72.18 -33.89
C ALA A 221 35.96 73.17 -34.70
N LEU A 222 34.97 73.79 -34.05
CA LEU A 222 34.14 74.85 -34.67
C LEU A 222 34.96 76.15 -34.76
N THR A 223 35.78 76.52 -33.75
CA THR A 223 36.64 77.72 -33.81
C THR A 223 37.59 77.71 -35.00
N GLU A 224 38.11 76.51 -35.34
CA GLU A 224 39.05 76.42 -36.48
C GLU A 224 38.37 76.50 -37.85
N ARG A 225 37.05 76.24 -37.91
CA ARG A 225 36.31 76.18 -39.17
C ARG A 225 35.40 77.40 -39.43
N LEU A 226 35.06 78.17 -38.41
CA LEU A 226 34.15 79.29 -38.52
C LEU A 226 34.96 80.61 -38.67
N VAL A 227 34.47 81.47 -39.52
CA VAL A 227 35.00 82.85 -39.70
C VAL A 227 33.86 83.83 -39.44
N LEU A 228 33.55 84.04 -38.16
CA LEU A 228 32.48 84.92 -37.68
C LEU A 228 32.97 85.83 -36.59
N THR A 229 32.16 86.84 -36.21
CA THR A 229 32.46 87.65 -35.03
C THR A 229 32.39 86.81 -33.75
N GLU A 230 33.08 87.27 -32.70
CA GLU A 230 33.18 86.61 -31.40
C GLU A 230 31.80 86.28 -30.85
N LYS A 231 30.83 87.20 -30.93
CA LYS A 231 29.43 86.98 -30.47
C LYS A 231 28.70 85.94 -31.29
N ALA A 232 28.76 85.93 -32.61
CA ALA A 232 28.11 85.01 -33.49
C ALA A 232 28.69 83.60 -33.37
N GLU A 233 30.01 83.51 -33.20
CA GLU A 233 30.71 82.29 -32.96
C GLU A 233 30.34 81.66 -31.61
N GLU A 234 30.27 82.46 -30.52
CA GLU A 234 29.96 82.01 -29.17
C GLU A 234 28.50 81.44 -29.11
N THR A 235 27.51 82.21 -29.60
CA THR A 235 26.11 81.76 -29.58
C THR A 235 25.87 80.53 -30.47
N LEU A 236 26.61 80.44 -31.59
CA LEU A 236 26.52 79.26 -32.46
C LEU A 236 27.16 78.01 -31.82
N LYS A 237 28.25 78.15 -31.13
CA LYS A 237 28.91 77.09 -30.34
C LYS A 237 28.01 76.59 -29.21
N GLU A 238 27.31 77.54 -28.56
CA GLU A 238 26.31 77.15 -27.53
C GLU A 238 25.18 76.30 -28.12
N LEU A 239 24.60 76.72 -29.26
CA LEU A 239 23.59 75.89 -29.95
C LEU A 239 24.12 74.51 -30.27
N VAL A 240 25.28 74.47 -30.94
CA VAL A 240 25.85 73.20 -31.43
C VAL A 240 26.24 72.26 -30.27
N SER A 241 26.79 72.82 -29.19
CA SER A 241 27.09 72.11 -27.96
C SER A 241 25.83 71.50 -27.29
N GLY A 242 24.69 72.23 -27.40
CA GLY A 242 23.40 71.76 -26.95
C GLY A 242 22.81 70.64 -27.83
N LEU A 243 23.17 70.62 -29.13
CA LEU A 243 22.75 69.64 -30.10
C LEU A 243 23.60 68.35 -30.10
N LEU A 244 24.73 68.38 -29.38
CA LEU A 244 25.60 67.22 -29.22
C LEU A 244 24.86 66.13 -28.37
N ALA A 245 24.74 64.92 -28.88
CA ALA A 245 24.11 63.80 -28.19
C ALA A 245 25.11 62.64 -27.95
N ALA A 246 24.90 61.86 -26.88
CA ALA A 246 25.68 60.68 -26.70
C ALA A 246 25.33 59.65 -27.79
N ASN A 247 26.35 59.13 -28.50
CA ASN A 247 26.18 58.07 -29.50
C ASN A 247 26.52 56.68 -28.94
N LEU A 248 27.06 56.56 -27.71
CA LEU A 248 27.36 55.33 -27.02
C LEU A 248 26.56 55.23 -25.71
N ASN A 249 25.63 54.30 -25.64
CA ASN A 249 24.76 54.12 -24.47
C ASN A 249 24.92 52.73 -23.88
N TYR A 250 24.95 52.56 -22.56
CA TYR A 250 25.00 51.29 -21.90
C TYR A 250 23.71 50.48 -22.16
N SER A 251 23.88 49.26 -22.64
CA SER A 251 22.76 48.33 -22.92
C SER A 251 22.61 47.30 -21.79
N SER A 252 21.82 47.66 -20.78
CA SER A 252 21.57 46.79 -19.63
C SER A 252 20.99 45.44 -20.04
N ASN A 253 20.02 45.46 -21.00
CA ASN A 253 19.39 44.24 -21.45
C ASN A 253 20.35 43.29 -22.16
N ALA A 254 21.19 43.79 -23.06
CA ALA A 254 22.17 43.00 -23.78
C ALA A 254 23.26 42.45 -22.84
N THR A 255 23.73 43.26 -21.90
CA THR A 255 24.72 42.86 -20.90
C THR A 255 24.15 41.76 -19.99
N GLN A 256 22.93 41.95 -19.48
CA GLN A 256 22.29 40.95 -18.62
C GLN A 256 21.96 39.64 -19.37
N GLN A 257 21.53 39.74 -20.61
CA GLN A 257 21.28 38.55 -21.44
C GLN A 257 22.58 37.74 -21.59
N ARG A 258 23.69 38.36 -21.90
CA ARG A 258 24.97 37.66 -22.05
C ARG A 258 25.49 37.08 -20.76
N ARG A 259 25.29 37.76 -19.64
CA ARG A 259 25.63 37.23 -18.31
C ARG A 259 24.80 35.97 -18.02
N ARG A 260 23.50 35.99 -18.33
CA ARG A 260 22.65 34.79 -18.22
C ARG A 260 23.15 33.68 -19.13
N GLU A 261 23.38 33.95 -20.40
CA GLU A 261 23.90 32.96 -21.36
C GLU A 261 25.21 32.34 -20.89
N ALA A 262 26.12 33.17 -20.34
CA ALA A 262 27.39 32.70 -19.80
C ALA A 262 27.23 31.85 -18.54
N THR A 263 26.30 32.21 -17.65
CA THR A 263 26.01 31.47 -16.42
C THR A 263 25.21 30.22 -16.67
N ASP A 264 24.23 30.24 -17.59
CA ASP A 264 23.43 29.10 -17.97
C ASP A 264 24.27 28.01 -18.66
N GLY A 265 25.38 28.35 -19.27
CA GLY A 265 26.34 27.42 -19.86
C GLY A 265 27.33 26.79 -18.88
N VAL A 266 27.27 27.13 -17.60
CA VAL A 266 28.20 26.58 -16.59
C VAL A 266 27.65 25.26 -16.06
N GLU A 267 28.34 24.17 -16.37
CA GLU A 267 28.03 22.85 -15.82
C GLU A 267 28.41 22.79 -14.33
N PRO A 268 27.53 22.16 -13.47
CA PRO A 268 27.86 21.95 -12.06
C PRO A 268 29.17 21.16 -11.91
N VAL A 269 29.95 21.52 -10.91
CA VAL A 269 31.18 20.80 -10.58
C VAL A 269 30.86 19.66 -9.63
N PHE A 270 31.42 18.49 -9.91
CA PHE A 270 31.30 17.30 -9.06
C PHE A 270 32.67 16.84 -8.61
N TYR A 271 32.73 16.18 -7.44
CA TYR A 271 33.91 15.45 -7.00
C TYR A 271 33.55 14.01 -6.64
N GLU A 272 34.50 13.10 -6.76
CA GLU A 272 34.33 11.68 -6.47
C GLU A 272 34.75 11.36 -5.04
N VAL A 273 33.88 10.64 -4.33
CA VAL A 273 34.20 10.02 -3.03
C VAL A 273 34.34 8.52 -3.26
N LYS A 274 35.52 7.99 -3.02
CA LYS A 274 35.83 6.58 -3.30
C LYS A 274 35.18 5.64 -2.29
N ARG A 275 34.81 4.45 -2.76
CA ARG A 275 34.32 3.33 -1.97
C ARG A 275 35.23 3.06 -0.76
N GLY A 276 34.63 2.84 0.42
CA GLY A 276 35.32 2.55 1.68
C GLY A 276 35.74 3.80 2.47
N ARG A 277 35.56 5.02 1.91
CA ARG A 277 35.79 6.25 2.67
C ARG A 277 34.69 6.39 3.73
N VAL A 278 35.07 6.69 4.96
CA VAL A 278 34.15 7.02 6.05
C VAL A 278 33.75 8.49 5.89
N LEU A 279 32.44 8.75 5.71
CA LEU A 279 31.87 10.11 5.64
C LEU A 279 31.68 10.70 7.03
N LEU A 280 31.11 9.91 7.94
CA LEU A 280 30.87 10.28 9.32
C LEU A 280 31.40 9.17 10.24
N ARG A 281 32.10 9.54 11.29
CA ARG A 281 32.39 8.67 12.41
C ARG A 281 31.41 8.95 13.54
N GLN A 282 31.13 7.96 14.37
CA GLN A 282 30.35 8.20 15.57
C GLN A 282 31.00 9.28 16.44
N GLY A 283 30.23 10.31 16.79
CA GLY A 283 30.70 11.48 17.53
C GLY A 283 31.22 12.63 16.70
N ASP A 284 31.29 12.52 15.35
CA ASP A 284 31.66 13.63 14.47
C ASP A 284 30.53 14.67 14.39
N GLU A 285 30.85 15.94 14.31
CA GLU A 285 29.91 17.00 13.99
C GLU A 285 29.55 16.94 12.50
N VAL A 286 28.26 16.99 12.21
CA VAL A 286 27.72 16.92 10.85
C VAL A 286 27.76 18.32 10.22
N THR A 287 28.68 18.53 9.29
CA THR A 287 28.79 19.79 8.52
C THR A 287 27.83 19.81 7.34
N ALA A 288 27.52 20.99 6.80
CA ALA A 288 26.69 21.15 5.59
C ALA A 288 27.24 20.33 4.40
N GLN A 289 28.56 20.23 4.25
CA GLN A 289 29.20 19.44 3.20
C GLN A 289 28.93 17.93 3.41
N LYS A 290 29.04 17.45 4.64
CA LYS A 290 28.73 16.03 4.96
C LYS A 290 27.27 15.70 4.72
N ILE A 291 26.35 16.66 4.91
CA ILE A 291 24.93 16.47 4.54
C ILE A 291 24.77 16.30 3.04
N LEU A 292 25.45 17.09 2.21
CA LEU A 292 25.42 16.92 0.76
C LEU A 292 25.99 15.56 0.34
N GLU A 293 27.08 15.10 0.97
CA GLU A 293 27.64 13.77 0.74
C GLU A 293 26.64 12.67 1.12
N LEU A 294 25.91 12.82 2.24
CA LEU A 294 24.85 11.89 2.66
C LEU A 294 23.64 11.93 1.72
N GLN A 295 23.21 13.11 1.32
CA GLN A 295 22.10 13.25 0.36
C GLN A 295 22.44 12.65 -1.00
N ALA A 296 23.66 12.88 -1.50
CA ALA A 296 24.13 12.25 -2.74
C ALA A 296 24.18 10.74 -2.61
N LEU A 297 24.60 10.22 -1.44
CA LEU A 297 24.57 8.80 -1.13
C LEU A 297 23.13 8.27 -1.14
N GLN A 298 22.19 8.96 -0.50
CA GLN A 298 20.78 8.61 -0.47
C GLN A 298 20.13 8.64 -1.86
N GLU A 299 20.41 9.68 -2.66
CA GLU A 299 19.90 9.82 -4.03
C GLU A 299 20.39 8.68 -4.92
N GLN A 300 21.67 8.33 -4.82
CA GLN A 300 22.27 7.24 -5.60
C GLN A 300 21.70 5.89 -5.17
N TYR A 301 21.44 5.69 -3.88
CA TYR A 301 20.71 4.52 -3.39
C TYR A 301 19.23 4.49 -3.79
N ARG A 302 18.58 5.64 -3.94
CA ARG A 302 17.20 5.72 -4.49
C ARG A 302 17.12 5.37 -5.97
N THR A 303 18.16 5.71 -6.72
CA THR A 303 18.22 5.52 -8.17
C THR A 303 18.72 4.12 -8.57
N ASP A 304 19.48 3.45 -7.68
CA ASP A 304 20.13 2.15 -7.95
C ASP A 304 19.24 0.91 -7.77
N TRP A 305 17.91 1.03 -7.87
CA TRP A 305 17.14 -0.12 -8.29
C TRP A 305 17.43 -0.39 -9.76
N SER A 306 18.58 -0.96 -9.99
CA SER A 306 18.89 -1.49 -11.30
C SER A 306 17.77 -2.47 -11.68
N LEU A 307 17.42 -2.52 -12.95
CA LEU A 307 16.50 -3.52 -13.49
C LEU A 307 16.88 -4.94 -13.01
N LEU A 308 18.16 -5.16 -12.72
CA LEU A 308 18.71 -6.40 -12.19
C LEU A 308 18.23 -6.71 -10.77
N SER A 309 18.16 -5.71 -9.87
CA SER A 309 17.67 -5.90 -8.51
C SER A 309 16.19 -6.23 -8.48
N LEU A 310 15.38 -5.58 -9.34
CA LEU A 310 13.97 -5.90 -9.51
C LEU A 310 13.79 -7.33 -10.04
N VAL A 311 14.58 -7.74 -11.02
CA VAL A 311 14.58 -9.12 -11.56
C VAL A 311 15.00 -10.10 -10.47
N GLY A 312 16.05 -9.81 -9.71
CA GLY A 312 16.49 -10.64 -8.58
C GLY A 312 15.41 -10.83 -7.52
N MET A 313 14.74 -9.74 -7.13
CA MET A 313 13.63 -9.81 -6.19
C MET A 313 12.45 -10.61 -6.74
N ALA A 314 12.06 -10.35 -8.00
CA ALA A 314 10.99 -11.09 -8.66
C ALA A 314 11.30 -12.61 -8.72
N LEU A 315 12.54 -13.00 -9.00
CA LEU A 315 12.98 -14.40 -9.00
C LEU A 315 12.85 -15.03 -7.60
N LEU A 316 13.27 -14.34 -6.56
CA LEU A 316 13.12 -14.82 -5.17
C LEU A 316 11.65 -14.99 -4.77
N ILE A 317 10.80 -14.01 -5.13
CA ILE A 317 9.34 -14.09 -4.87
C ILE A 317 8.74 -15.27 -5.65
N VAL A 318 9.08 -15.45 -6.92
CA VAL A 318 8.62 -16.59 -7.74
C VAL A 318 9.04 -17.92 -7.10
N LEU A 319 10.30 -18.05 -6.67
CA LEU A 319 10.81 -19.26 -6.03
C LEU A 319 10.08 -19.54 -4.71
N ALA A 320 9.86 -18.50 -3.89
CA ALA A 320 9.17 -18.61 -2.61
C ALA A 320 7.70 -19.02 -2.80
N VAL A 321 6.97 -18.37 -3.73
CA VAL A 321 5.58 -18.70 -4.05
C VAL A 321 5.47 -20.09 -4.70
N PHE A 322 6.42 -20.47 -5.57
CA PHE A 322 6.48 -21.81 -6.15
C PHE A 322 6.69 -22.89 -5.07
N SER A 323 7.58 -22.63 -4.11
CA SER A 323 7.82 -23.55 -2.97
C SER A 323 6.56 -23.72 -2.13
N LEU A 324 5.83 -22.61 -1.88
CA LEU A 324 4.56 -22.63 -1.17
C LEU A 324 3.49 -23.41 -1.95
N TRP A 325 3.40 -23.22 -3.26
CA TRP A 325 2.50 -24.00 -4.13
C TRP A 325 2.80 -25.49 -4.06
N ARG A 326 4.07 -25.89 -4.19
CA ARG A 326 4.51 -27.30 -4.10
C ARG A 326 4.12 -27.91 -2.75
N TYR A 327 4.31 -27.15 -1.68
CA TYR A 327 3.96 -27.57 -0.33
C TYR A 327 2.46 -27.75 -0.16
N VAL A 328 1.64 -26.76 -0.54
CA VAL A 328 0.18 -26.81 -0.43
C VAL A 328 -0.40 -27.96 -1.26
N VAL A 329 0.05 -28.16 -2.49
CA VAL A 329 -0.39 -29.28 -3.35
C VAL A 329 0.00 -30.64 -2.76
N HIS A 330 1.20 -30.75 -2.17
CA HIS A 330 1.62 -31.99 -1.52
C HIS A 330 0.79 -32.28 -0.25
N PHE A 331 0.52 -31.25 0.54
CA PHE A 331 -0.34 -31.32 1.72
C PHE A 331 -1.75 -31.77 1.36
N GLN A 332 -2.37 -31.20 0.34
CA GLN A 332 -3.70 -31.58 -0.16
C GLN A 332 -3.78 -33.08 -0.51
N LYS A 333 -2.74 -33.60 -1.15
CA LYS A 333 -2.66 -35.03 -1.52
C LYS A 333 -2.59 -35.96 -0.29
N ARG A 334 -1.87 -35.55 0.76
CA ARG A 334 -1.70 -36.36 1.98
C ARG A 334 -2.96 -36.45 2.83
N VAL A 335 -3.72 -35.35 2.90
CA VAL A 335 -4.88 -35.23 3.79
C VAL A 335 -6.18 -35.68 3.08
N GLY A 336 -6.09 -36.12 1.81
CA GLY A 336 -7.29 -36.51 1.03
C GLY A 336 -8.16 -35.33 0.61
N TYR A 337 -7.71 -34.12 0.79
CA TYR A 337 -8.36 -32.87 0.39
C TYR A 337 -8.32 -32.67 -1.13
N GLN A 338 -8.68 -33.70 -1.91
CA GLN A 338 -8.63 -33.64 -3.37
C GLN A 338 -9.56 -32.59 -4.00
N ARG A 339 -10.36 -31.86 -3.24
CA ARG A 339 -11.40 -30.97 -3.77
C ARG A 339 -11.44 -29.54 -3.28
N VAL A 340 -10.46 -29.07 -2.50
CA VAL A 340 -10.47 -27.64 -2.16
C VAL A 340 -9.75 -26.85 -3.26
N ARG A 341 -10.48 -26.69 -4.40
CA ARG A 341 -10.03 -25.88 -5.56
C ARG A 341 -9.59 -24.46 -5.16
N HIS A 342 -10.05 -23.99 -4.01
CA HIS A 342 -9.84 -22.62 -3.52
C HIS A 342 -8.76 -22.50 -2.44
N LEU A 343 -8.13 -23.59 -1.99
CA LEU A 343 -7.13 -23.54 -0.92
C LEU A 343 -5.89 -22.74 -1.33
N TYR A 344 -5.36 -23.01 -2.51
CA TYR A 344 -4.18 -22.30 -2.99
C TYR A 344 -4.45 -20.80 -3.28
N PRO A 345 -5.53 -20.43 -3.98
CA PRO A 345 -5.94 -19.03 -4.07
C PRO A 345 -6.15 -18.34 -2.71
N LEU A 346 -6.73 -19.02 -1.72
CA LEU A 346 -6.85 -18.49 -0.36
C LEU A 346 -5.48 -18.11 0.22
N VAL A 347 -4.50 -19.02 0.14
CA VAL A 347 -3.15 -18.79 0.64
C VAL A 347 -2.49 -17.61 -0.06
N LEU A 348 -2.70 -17.46 -1.39
CA LEU A 348 -2.17 -16.33 -2.16
C LEU A 348 -2.85 -15.01 -1.82
N VAL A 349 -4.18 -15.00 -1.64
CA VAL A 349 -4.91 -13.79 -1.24
C VAL A 349 -4.45 -13.32 0.13
N VAL A 350 -4.26 -14.24 1.08
CA VAL A 350 -3.70 -13.91 2.40
C VAL A 350 -2.28 -13.36 2.25
N LEU A 351 -1.44 -13.95 1.39
CA LEU A 351 -0.06 -13.48 1.18
C LEU A 351 -0.04 -12.06 0.62
N VAL A 352 -0.79 -11.79 -0.44
CA VAL A 352 -0.88 -10.45 -1.05
C VAL A 352 -1.47 -9.44 -0.06
N GLY A 353 -2.53 -9.81 0.64
CA GLY A 353 -3.16 -8.98 1.67
C GLY A 353 -2.21 -8.63 2.82
N MET A 354 -1.41 -9.59 3.28
CA MET A 354 -0.39 -9.34 4.31
C MET A 354 0.74 -8.45 3.83
N VAL A 355 1.19 -8.62 2.58
CA VAL A 355 2.22 -7.73 1.98
C VAL A 355 1.68 -6.30 1.86
N ALA A 356 0.43 -6.14 1.41
CA ALA A 356 -0.23 -4.83 1.32
C ALA A 356 -0.43 -4.19 2.70
N LEU A 357 -0.88 -4.97 3.69
CA LEU A 357 -1.05 -4.52 5.07
C LEU A 357 0.29 -4.06 5.67
N THR A 358 1.34 -4.87 5.50
CA THR A 358 2.69 -4.53 5.97
C THR A 358 3.16 -3.23 5.32
N ARG A 359 3.05 -3.12 3.99
CA ARG A 359 3.44 -1.90 3.26
C ARG A 359 2.70 -0.67 3.74
N GLY A 360 1.38 -0.78 3.89
CA GLY A 360 0.54 0.30 4.40
C GLY A 360 0.87 0.70 5.84
N SER A 361 1.14 -0.28 6.71
CA SER A 361 1.53 -0.03 8.10
C SER A 361 2.88 0.66 8.21
N LEU A 362 3.86 0.25 7.39
CA LEU A 362 5.18 0.89 7.33
C LEU A 362 5.09 2.32 6.82
N PHE A 363 4.30 2.55 5.75
CA PHE A 363 4.05 3.89 5.21
C PHE A 363 3.39 4.81 6.26
N LEU A 364 2.39 4.29 6.98
CA LEU A 364 1.74 5.04 8.06
C LEU A 364 2.71 5.35 9.19
N GLY A 365 3.55 4.38 9.59
CA GLY A 365 4.57 4.57 10.62
C GLY A 365 5.59 5.64 10.23
N GLU A 366 6.03 5.67 8.97
CA GLU A 366 6.90 6.71 8.44
C GLU A 366 6.23 8.08 8.47
N ALA A 367 4.99 8.19 7.99
CA ALA A 367 4.25 9.45 8.00
C ALA A 367 4.04 10.00 9.41
N VAL A 368 3.75 9.12 10.39
CA VAL A 368 3.59 9.52 11.80
C VAL A 368 4.93 9.94 12.40
N ALA A 369 6.02 9.22 12.13
CA ALA A 369 7.35 9.57 12.61
C ALA A 369 7.81 10.93 12.08
N GLN A 370 7.57 11.22 10.79
CA GLN A 370 7.91 12.52 10.17
C GLN A 370 7.09 13.69 10.74
N ALA A 371 5.85 13.43 11.14
CA ALA A 371 4.99 14.45 11.76
C ALA A 371 5.27 14.66 13.26
N ALA A 372 6.01 13.76 13.90
CA ALA A 372 6.28 13.83 15.34
C ALA A 372 7.33 14.88 15.68
N PRO A 373 7.13 15.71 16.73
CA PRO A 373 8.04 16.81 17.07
C PRO A 373 9.25 16.39 17.93
N LEU A 374 9.21 15.23 18.58
CA LEU A 374 10.15 14.83 19.63
C LEU A 374 10.42 13.33 19.65
N GLU A 375 11.62 12.92 20.04
CA GLU A 375 11.92 11.53 20.40
C GLU A 375 11.13 11.07 21.65
N PRO A 376 10.72 9.80 21.72
CA PRO A 376 11.06 8.67 20.83
C PRO A 376 10.13 8.50 19.60
N PHE A 377 9.22 9.44 19.37
CA PHE A 377 8.16 9.33 18.35
C PHE A 377 8.65 9.58 16.91
N THR A 378 9.84 10.16 16.74
CA THR A 378 10.49 10.35 15.42
C THR A 378 11.12 9.08 14.87
N SER A 379 11.25 8.03 15.68
CA SER A 379 11.89 6.77 15.27
C SER A 379 10.98 5.93 14.37
N VAL A 380 11.20 5.95 13.07
CA VAL A 380 10.46 5.16 12.06
C VAL A 380 10.54 3.66 12.37
N LEU A 381 11.72 3.15 12.77
CA LEU A 381 11.93 1.76 13.11
C LEU A 381 11.00 1.29 14.24
N SER A 382 10.72 2.15 15.21
CA SER A 382 9.86 1.82 16.36
C SER A 382 8.44 1.46 15.91
N TYR A 383 7.87 2.18 14.94
CA TYR A 383 6.55 1.89 14.37
C TYR A 383 6.54 0.58 13.57
N GLY A 384 7.67 0.17 13.00
CA GLY A 384 7.82 -1.11 12.33
C GLY A 384 7.50 -2.30 13.25
N TYR A 385 7.77 -2.20 14.55
CA TYR A 385 7.42 -3.22 15.54
C TYR A 385 5.91 -3.31 15.82
N ALA A 386 5.12 -2.29 15.47
CA ALA A 386 3.66 -2.32 15.60
C ALA A 386 2.98 -3.07 14.43
N VAL A 387 3.71 -3.44 13.38
CA VAL A 387 3.14 -4.17 12.23
C VAL A 387 2.70 -5.56 12.63
N PRO A 388 1.44 -5.98 12.36
CA PRO A 388 0.92 -7.26 12.78
C PRO A 388 1.36 -8.42 11.87
N PHE A 389 2.66 -8.72 11.80
CA PHE A 389 3.25 -9.70 10.89
C PHE A 389 2.67 -11.12 11.02
N ALA A 390 2.28 -11.51 12.22
CA ALA A 390 1.78 -12.86 12.49
C ALA A 390 0.36 -13.12 11.98
N SER A 391 -0.40 -12.08 11.58
CA SER A 391 -1.82 -12.20 11.25
C SER A 391 -2.10 -13.19 10.13
N GLY A 392 -1.28 -13.22 9.08
CA GLY A 392 -1.46 -14.13 7.95
C GLY A 392 -1.25 -15.60 8.34
N GLY A 393 -0.22 -15.88 9.14
CA GLY A 393 0.03 -17.21 9.67
C GLY A 393 -1.11 -17.70 10.55
N VAL A 394 -1.56 -16.88 11.49
CA VAL A 394 -2.69 -17.19 12.38
C VAL A 394 -3.98 -17.41 11.59
N LEU A 395 -4.25 -16.54 10.62
CA LEU A 395 -5.43 -16.66 9.75
C LEU A 395 -5.44 -18.00 9.00
N LEU A 396 -4.31 -18.39 8.41
CA LEU A 396 -4.19 -19.68 7.70
C LEU A 396 -4.21 -20.88 8.65
N MET A 397 -3.71 -20.73 9.87
CA MET A 397 -3.84 -21.78 10.88
C MET A 397 -5.30 -22.06 11.22
N LEU A 398 -6.14 -21.01 11.34
CA LEU A 398 -7.57 -21.15 11.66
C LEU A 398 -8.40 -21.59 10.44
N LEU A 399 -8.08 -21.10 9.24
CA LEU A 399 -8.83 -21.41 8.01
C LEU A 399 -8.44 -22.74 7.36
N VAL A 400 -7.22 -23.21 7.59
CA VAL A 400 -6.66 -24.38 6.90
C VAL A 400 -6.03 -25.37 7.87
N ASN A 401 -4.81 -25.08 8.32
CA ASN A 401 -4.03 -25.94 9.22
C ASN A 401 -2.73 -25.25 9.67
N VAL A 402 -2.23 -25.65 10.84
CA VAL A 402 -0.98 -25.15 11.40
C VAL A 402 0.25 -25.42 10.52
N GLN A 403 0.27 -26.53 9.80
CA GLN A 403 1.39 -26.88 8.90
C GLN A 403 1.49 -25.94 7.69
N VAL A 404 0.36 -25.58 7.09
CA VAL A 404 0.31 -24.58 6.01
C VAL A 404 0.69 -23.21 6.54
N ALA A 405 0.28 -22.87 7.76
CA ALA A 405 0.63 -21.61 8.40
C ALA A 405 2.13 -21.45 8.64
N TRP A 406 2.84 -22.51 9.05
CA TRP A 406 4.29 -22.53 9.18
C TRP A 406 5.00 -22.28 7.85
N ALA A 407 4.59 -23.01 6.80
CA ALA A 407 5.15 -22.83 5.46
C ALA A 407 4.90 -21.41 4.91
N PHE A 408 3.70 -20.90 5.13
CA PHE A 408 3.34 -19.52 4.78
C PHE A 408 4.23 -18.51 5.51
N SER A 409 4.39 -18.63 6.82
CA SER A 409 5.17 -17.68 7.64
C SER A 409 6.64 -17.64 7.20
N ALA A 410 7.20 -18.80 6.84
CA ALA A 410 8.57 -18.87 6.31
C ALA A 410 8.68 -18.12 4.96
N VAL A 411 7.73 -18.34 4.03
CA VAL A 411 7.69 -17.65 2.73
C VAL A 411 7.46 -16.16 2.89
N PHE A 412 6.54 -15.78 3.79
CA PHE A 412 6.26 -14.39 4.11
C PHE A 412 7.50 -13.67 4.65
N GLY A 413 8.29 -14.34 5.51
CA GLY A 413 9.58 -13.83 5.99
C GLY A 413 10.57 -13.51 4.86
N VAL A 414 10.63 -14.35 3.81
CA VAL A 414 11.45 -14.06 2.62
C VAL A 414 10.95 -12.79 1.88
N VAL A 415 9.62 -12.63 1.77
CA VAL A 415 9.04 -11.43 1.15
C VAL A 415 9.35 -10.17 1.98
N ILE A 416 9.24 -10.26 3.32
CA ILE A 416 9.59 -9.16 4.21
C ILE A 416 11.09 -8.79 4.09
N ALA A 417 11.98 -9.78 4.05
CA ALA A 417 13.41 -9.54 3.83
C ALA A 417 13.69 -8.75 2.55
N GLY A 418 13.01 -9.11 1.45
CA GLY A 418 13.10 -8.38 0.19
C GLY A 418 12.50 -6.98 0.24
N MET A 419 11.39 -6.80 0.97
CA MET A 419 10.66 -5.53 1.07
C MET A 419 11.35 -4.52 1.98
N THR A 420 11.83 -4.94 3.14
CA THR A 420 12.45 -4.05 4.15
C THR A 420 13.95 -3.92 3.97
N GLN A 421 14.61 -4.93 3.40
CA GLN A 421 16.07 -5.09 3.35
C GLN A 421 16.73 -4.96 4.75
N ASP A 422 15.96 -5.19 5.79
CA ASP A 422 16.37 -5.13 7.19
C ASP A 422 16.30 -6.54 7.79
N LEU A 423 17.46 -7.04 8.21
CA LEU A 423 17.58 -8.36 8.84
C LEU A 423 16.84 -8.41 10.20
N GLY A 424 16.90 -7.32 10.96
CA GLY A 424 16.24 -7.22 12.27
C GLY A 424 14.73 -7.33 12.13
N MET A 425 14.13 -6.56 11.20
CA MET A 425 12.69 -6.65 10.89
C MET A 425 12.29 -8.03 10.38
N THR A 426 13.13 -8.66 9.55
CA THR A 426 12.87 -10.01 9.05
C THR A 426 12.84 -11.03 10.20
N VAL A 427 13.85 -10.99 11.06
CA VAL A 427 13.93 -11.87 12.25
C VAL A 427 12.76 -11.62 13.19
N PHE A 428 12.41 -10.35 13.44
CA PHE A 428 11.25 -9.98 14.25
C PHE A 428 9.94 -10.54 13.68
N ALA A 429 9.69 -10.38 12.37
CA ALA A 429 8.49 -10.88 11.70
C ALA A 429 8.37 -12.42 11.81
N LEU A 430 9.50 -13.14 11.68
CA LEU A 430 9.52 -14.60 11.84
C LEU A 430 9.29 -15.00 13.29
N LEU A 431 9.95 -14.36 14.25
CA LEU A 431 9.75 -14.65 15.69
C LEU A 431 8.30 -14.38 16.11
N SER A 432 7.74 -13.24 15.70
CA SER A 432 6.34 -12.89 15.94
C SER A 432 5.39 -13.95 15.39
N SER A 433 5.60 -14.36 14.12
CA SER A 433 4.77 -15.37 13.47
C SER A 433 4.86 -16.73 14.18
N PHE A 434 6.07 -17.16 14.52
CA PHE A 434 6.29 -18.45 15.20
C PHE A 434 5.71 -18.47 16.61
N ALA A 435 5.90 -17.39 17.37
CA ALA A 435 5.30 -17.26 18.68
C ALA A 435 3.76 -17.32 18.64
N ALA A 436 3.16 -16.64 17.65
CA ALA A 436 1.71 -16.65 17.47
C ALA A 436 1.18 -18.05 17.12
N LEU A 437 1.81 -18.76 16.18
CA LEU A 437 1.40 -20.09 15.76
C LEU A 437 1.52 -21.10 16.91
N TYR A 438 2.61 -21.03 17.68
CA TYR A 438 2.80 -21.91 18.85
C TYR A 438 1.79 -21.60 19.96
N GLY A 439 1.62 -20.32 20.30
CA GLY A 439 0.72 -19.89 21.37
C GLY A 439 -0.76 -20.20 21.08
N MET A 440 -1.17 -20.14 19.80
CA MET A 440 -2.56 -20.38 19.40
C MET A 440 -2.90 -21.85 19.15
N SER A 441 -1.92 -22.72 18.93
CA SER A 441 -2.18 -24.14 18.61
C SER A 441 -2.98 -24.88 19.68
N GLN A 442 -3.04 -24.37 20.90
CA GLN A 442 -3.71 -24.98 22.06
C GLN A 442 -5.11 -24.40 22.36
N TYR A 443 -5.57 -23.38 21.63
CA TYR A 443 -6.77 -22.64 22.00
C TYR A 443 -7.87 -22.72 20.91
N LYS A 444 -9.08 -23.18 21.31
CA LYS A 444 -10.24 -23.37 20.43
C LYS A 444 -11.42 -22.41 20.71
N GLN A 445 -11.25 -21.34 21.51
CA GLN A 445 -12.33 -20.45 21.92
C GLN A 445 -12.13 -19.01 21.40
N ARG A 446 -13.20 -18.23 21.21
CA ARG A 446 -13.13 -16.82 20.75
C ARG A 446 -12.28 -15.90 21.65
N THR A 447 -12.40 -16.07 22.98
CA THR A 447 -11.59 -15.33 23.96
C THR A 447 -10.10 -15.70 23.91
N ALA A 448 -9.77 -16.83 23.32
CA ALA A 448 -8.40 -17.27 23.11
C ALA A 448 -7.64 -16.38 22.11
N LEU A 449 -8.33 -15.82 21.12
CA LEU A 449 -7.72 -14.93 20.13
C LEU A 449 -7.17 -13.66 20.78
N THR A 450 -7.93 -13.06 21.69
CA THR A 450 -7.52 -11.84 22.41
C THR A 450 -6.37 -12.13 23.39
N ARG A 451 -6.45 -13.24 24.13
CA ARG A 451 -5.37 -13.68 25.02
C ARG A 451 -4.08 -13.98 24.23
N ALA A 452 -4.21 -14.66 23.09
CA ALA A 452 -3.09 -14.96 22.23
C ALA A 452 -2.41 -13.67 21.71
N GLY A 453 -3.19 -12.66 21.32
CA GLY A 453 -2.65 -11.35 20.93
C GLY A 453 -1.84 -10.68 22.03
N MET A 454 -2.28 -10.75 23.28
CA MET A 454 -1.51 -10.25 24.43
C MET A 454 -0.21 -11.03 24.65
N ILE A 455 -0.26 -12.36 24.56
CA ILE A 455 0.93 -13.22 24.70
C ILE A 455 1.93 -12.91 23.58
N VAL A 456 1.45 -12.83 22.33
CA VAL A 456 2.27 -12.45 21.18
C VAL A 456 2.88 -11.07 21.37
N GLY A 457 2.10 -10.11 21.89
CA GLY A 457 2.59 -8.77 22.22
C GLY A 457 3.74 -8.80 23.25
N GLY A 458 3.61 -9.62 24.28
CA GLY A 458 4.68 -9.82 25.26
C GLY A 458 5.94 -10.42 24.66
N VAL A 459 5.81 -11.47 23.83
CA VAL A 459 6.95 -12.08 23.12
C VAL A 459 7.58 -11.07 22.14
N ASN A 460 6.75 -10.33 21.41
CA ASN A 460 7.20 -9.29 20.49
C ASN A 460 7.99 -8.20 21.21
N ALA A 461 7.55 -7.77 22.41
CA ALA A 461 8.27 -6.78 23.21
C ALA A 461 9.67 -7.28 23.61
N VAL A 462 9.77 -8.54 24.03
CA VAL A 462 11.07 -9.15 24.35
C VAL A 462 11.95 -9.26 23.10
N ALA A 463 11.38 -9.66 21.96
CA ALA A 463 12.11 -9.75 20.70
C ALA A 463 12.60 -8.37 20.21
N ALA A 464 11.75 -7.33 20.28
CA ALA A 464 12.12 -5.95 19.92
C ALA A 464 13.25 -5.42 20.81
N LEU A 465 13.17 -5.65 22.14
CA LEU A 465 14.24 -5.28 23.08
C LEU A 465 15.54 -6.02 22.77
N GLY A 466 15.47 -7.35 22.53
CA GLY A 466 16.65 -8.15 22.22
C GLY A 466 17.32 -7.70 20.91
N LEU A 467 16.55 -7.46 19.86
CA LEU A 467 17.07 -6.96 18.58
C LEU A 467 17.60 -5.53 18.69
N GLY A 468 16.92 -4.67 19.45
CA GLY A 468 17.38 -3.31 19.72
C GLY A 468 18.72 -3.29 20.43
N LEU A 469 18.87 -4.06 21.51
CA LEU A 469 20.14 -4.18 22.25
C LEU A 469 21.27 -4.79 21.40
N LEU A 470 20.94 -5.70 20.49
CA LEU A 470 21.93 -6.33 19.61
C LEU A 470 22.39 -5.40 18.48
N MET A 471 21.45 -4.70 17.84
CA MET A 471 21.73 -3.94 16.63
C MET A 471 22.00 -2.45 16.88
N GLN A 472 21.44 -1.90 17.95
CA GLN A 472 21.51 -0.47 18.27
C GLN A 472 21.75 -0.24 19.78
N PRO A 473 22.87 -0.75 20.35
CA PRO A 473 23.09 -0.75 21.80
C PRO A 473 23.18 0.64 22.45
N ASN A 474 23.43 1.68 21.66
CA ASN A 474 23.62 3.05 22.15
C ASN A 474 22.35 3.93 22.09
N GLN A 475 21.18 3.34 21.77
CA GLN A 475 19.92 4.09 21.77
C GLN A 475 19.49 4.53 23.18
N GLN A 476 18.72 5.61 23.24
CA GLN A 476 18.13 6.08 24.49
C GLN A 476 17.12 5.05 25.05
N LEU A 477 17.05 4.94 26.38
CA LEU A 477 16.11 4.03 27.06
C LEU A 477 14.64 4.31 26.68
N THR A 478 14.31 5.57 26.40
CA THR A 478 12.97 6.01 25.95
C THR A 478 12.59 5.40 24.60
N VAL A 479 13.54 5.26 23.66
CA VAL A 479 13.31 4.62 22.36
C VAL A 479 13.08 3.13 22.53
N PHE A 480 13.87 2.43 23.35
CA PHE A 480 13.64 1.02 23.67
C PHE A 480 12.26 0.78 24.31
N ALA A 481 11.84 1.64 25.24
CA ALA A 481 10.51 1.55 25.84
C ALA A 481 9.39 1.74 24.82
N PHE A 482 9.56 2.67 23.88
CA PHE A 482 8.62 2.93 22.82
C PHE A 482 8.57 1.77 21.78
N GLN A 483 9.71 1.18 21.44
CA GLN A 483 9.80 -0.02 20.60
C GLN A 483 9.05 -1.19 21.23
N ALA A 484 9.26 -1.43 22.52
CA ALA A 484 8.53 -2.47 23.26
C ALA A 484 7.02 -2.19 23.29
N PHE A 485 6.60 -0.95 23.50
CA PHE A 485 5.19 -0.55 23.43
C PHE A 485 4.60 -0.83 22.05
N CYS A 486 5.26 -0.39 20.98
CA CYS A 486 4.84 -0.65 19.59
C CYS A 486 4.73 -2.17 19.33
N ALA A 487 5.66 -2.96 19.83
CA ALA A 487 5.64 -4.42 19.68
C ALA A 487 4.44 -5.08 20.39
N VAL A 488 4.06 -4.58 21.57
CA VAL A 488 2.83 -5.03 22.28
C VAL A 488 1.59 -4.65 21.45
N VAL A 489 1.53 -3.42 20.94
CA VAL A 489 0.44 -2.98 20.07
C VAL A 489 0.35 -3.86 18.82
N GLY A 490 1.49 -4.20 18.19
CA GLY A 490 1.56 -5.12 17.05
C GLY A 490 0.94 -6.47 17.35
N GLY A 491 1.23 -7.05 18.53
CA GLY A 491 0.63 -8.31 18.98
C GLY A 491 -0.89 -8.23 19.18
N ILE A 492 -1.40 -7.12 19.73
CA ILE A 492 -2.84 -6.88 19.86
C ILE A 492 -3.48 -6.73 18.49
N LEU A 493 -2.85 -5.99 17.57
CA LEU A 493 -3.32 -5.80 16.19
C LEU A 493 -3.40 -7.12 15.43
N VAL A 494 -2.56 -8.13 15.72
CA VAL A 494 -2.72 -9.47 15.16
C VAL A 494 -4.11 -10.02 15.43
N SER A 495 -4.59 -9.96 16.68
CA SER A 495 -5.92 -10.44 17.04
C SER A 495 -7.03 -9.66 16.34
N VAL A 496 -6.90 -8.33 16.25
CA VAL A 496 -7.88 -7.45 15.59
C VAL A 496 -7.97 -7.80 14.10
N VAL A 497 -6.83 -7.85 13.40
CA VAL A 497 -6.77 -8.16 11.96
C VAL A 497 -7.36 -9.54 11.68
N VAL A 498 -6.99 -10.54 12.45
CA VAL A 498 -7.50 -11.91 12.28
C VAL A 498 -9.00 -11.96 12.52
N THR A 499 -9.51 -11.33 13.59
CA THR A 499 -10.94 -11.31 13.90
C THR A 499 -11.78 -10.67 12.78
N ILE A 500 -11.28 -9.58 12.20
CA ILE A 500 -11.95 -8.88 11.08
C ILE A 500 -11.85 -9.69 9.78
N ALA A 501 -10.72 -10.36 9.54
CA ALA A 501 -10.47 -11.06 8.28
C ALA A 501 -11.14 -12.44 8.19
N ILE A 502 -11.41 -13.13 9.30
CA ILE A 502 -12.01 -14.47 9.28
C ILE A 502 -13.37 -14.50 8.56
N PRO A 503 -14.40 -13.68 8.92
CA PRO A 503 -15.72 -13.83 8.31
C PRO A 503 -15.74 -13.63 6.79
N PRO A 504 -15.10 -12.59 6.20
CA PRO A 504 -15.05 -12.45 4.75
C PRO A 504 -14.26 -13.59 4.07
N MET A 505 -13.20 -14.12 4.71
CA MET A 505 -12.44 -15.25 4.15
C MET A 505 -13.24 -16.56 4.18
N GLU A 506 -13.95 -16.85 5.27
CA GLU A 506 -14.87 -17.98 5.37
C GLU A 506 -15.94 -17.94 4.27
N HIS A 507 -16.55 -16.76 4.08
CA HIS A 507 -17.59 -16.58 3.06
C HIS A 507 -17.04 -16.73 1.64
N LEU A 508 -15.91 -16.08 1.34
CA LEU A 508 -15.33 -16.04 -0.02
C LEU A 508 -14.78 -17.41 -0.45
N PHE A 509 -14.13 -18.12 0.48
CA PHE A 509 -13.48 -19.40 0.19
C PHE A 509 -14.26 -20.61 0.68
N GLN A 510 -15.44 -20.39 1.27
CA GLN A 510 -16.29 -21.45 1.84
C GLN A 510 -15.53 -22.37 2.80
N SER A 511 -14.58 -21.81 3.54
CA SER A 511 -13.81 -22.50 4.57
C SER A 511 -14.64 -22.59 5.84
N LEU A 512 -14.55 -23.71 6.55
CA LEU A 512 -15.29 -23.97 7.77
C LEU A 512 -14.31 -24.00 8.95
N THR A 513 -14.32 -22.96 9.78
CA THR A 513 -13.48 -22.89 10.97
C THR A 513 -14.15 -23.54 12.18
N ASP A 514 -13.34 -23.92 13.19
CA ASP A 514 -13.87 -24.43 14.47
C ASP A 514 -14.77 -23.39 15.17
N ILE A 515 -14.52 -22.09 14.97
CA ILE A 515 -15.36 -21.00 15.49
C ILE A 515 -16.74 -21.05 14.85
N LYS A 516 -16.81 -21.21 13.53
CA LYS A 516 -18.09 -21.34 12.81
C LYS A 516 -18.83 -22.62 13.19
N LEU A 517 -18.10 -23.71 13.38
CA LEU A 517 -18.68 -24.96 13.87
C LEU A 517 -19.29 -24.81 15.27
N LEU A 518 -18.61 -24.10 16.20
CA LEU A 518 -19.16 -23.81 17.52
C LEU A 518 -20.43 -22.95 17.45
N GLU A 519 -20.48 -21.97 16.53
CA GLU A 519 -21.72 -21.22 16.28
C GLU A 519 -22.85 -22.14 15.82
N LEU A 520 -22.54 -23.00 14.85
CA LEU A 520 -23.51 -23.94 14.28
C LEU A 520 -23.90 -25.09 15.24
N SER A 521 -23.12 -25.34 16.28
CA SER A 521 -23.47 -26.29 17.34
C SER A 521 -24.48 -25.77 18.34
N ASN A 522 -24.87 -24.48 18.24
CA ASN A 522 -25.86 -23.87 19.12
C ASN A 522 -27.26 -24.40 18.79
N MET A 523 -27.84 -25.17 19.70
CA MET A 523 -29.18 -25.79 19.57
C MET A 523 -30.33 -24.77 19.48
N ASN A 524 -30.08 -23.47 19.76
CA ASN A 524 -31.10 -22.43 19.62
C ASN A 524 -31.17 -21.85 18.19
N LEU A 525 -30.34 -22.33 17.27
CA LEU A 525 -30.43 -21.91 15.87
C LEU A 525 -31.77 -22.31 15.26
N PRO A 526 -32.37 -21.47 14.37
CA PRO A 526 -33.72 -21.73 13.82
C PRO A 526 -33.88 -23.13 13.28
N VAL A 527 -32.97 -23.62 12.45
CA VAL A 527 -33.01 -24.97 11.84
C VAL A 527 -33.05 -26.06 12.89
N LEU A 528 -32.22 -26.03 13.93
CA LEU A 528 -32.20 -27.02 14.99
C LEU A 528 -33.40 -26.89 15.94
N LYS A 529 -33.90 -25.68 16.14
CA LYS A 529 -35.15 -25.45 16.90
C LYS A 529 -36.35 -25.98 16.17
N ASP A 530 -36.44 -25.79 14.84
CA ASP A 530 -37.50 -26.37 14.03
C ASP A 530 -37.44 -27.91 14.09
N LEU A 531 -36.24 -28.49 14.03
CA LEU A 531 -36.04 -29.94 14.17
C LEU A 531 -36.55 -30.43 15.54
N ALA A 532 -36.26 -29.71 16.63
CA ALA A 532 -36.70 -30.05 17.99
C ALA A 532 -38.23 -29.99 18.16
N VAL A 533 -38.91 -29.06 17.46
CA VAL A 533 -40.34 -28.86 17.57
C VAL A 533 -41.14 -29.78 16.63
N LEU A 534 -40.71 -29.89 15.34
CA LEU A 534 -41.46 -30.58 14.30
C LEU A 534 -41.09 -32.06 14.18
N ALA A 535 -39.85 -32.43 14.50
CA ALA A 535 -39.32 -33.79 14.42
C ALA A 535 -38.50 -34.14 15.69
N PRO A 536 -39.12 -34.19 16.88
CA PRO A 536 -38.40 -34.32 18.17
C PRO A 536 -37.62 -35.65 18.28
N GLY A 537 -38.10 -36.71 17.67
CA GLY A 537 -37.39 -37.99 17.61
C GLY A 537 -36.10 -37.90 16.81
N THR A 538 -36.14 -37.28 15.63
CA THR A 538 -34.97 -37.01 14.80
C THR A 538 -33.99 -36.06 15.50
N TYR A 539 -34.48 -35.04 16.20
CA TYR A 539 -33.61 -34.14 17.00
C TYR A 539 -32.83 -34.91 18.07
N HIS A 540 -33.53 -35.77 18.85
CA HIS A 540 -32.86 -36.57 19.89
C HIS A 540 -31.86 -37.56 19.28
N HIS A 541 -32.21 -38.23 18.21
CA HIS A 541 -31.34 -39.10 17.41
C HIS A 541 -30.07 -38.35 16.99
N SER A 542 -30.21 -37.16 16.37
CA SER A 542 -29.07 -36.34 15.91
C SER A 542 -28.12 -35.94 17.03
N VAL A 543 -28.63 -35.69 18.26
CA VAL A 543 -27.82 -35.38 19.43
C VAL A 543 -27.01 -36.61 19.87
N VAL A 544 -27.63 -37.77 19.91
CA VAL A 544 -26.97 -39.03 20.28
C VAL A 544 -25.89 -39.40 19.26
N VAL A 545 -26.25 -39.38 17.96
CA VAL A 545 -25.30 -39.61 16.85
C VAL A 545 -24.13 -38.60 16.94
N GLY A 546 -24.44 -37.35 17.26
CA GLY A 546 -23.41 -36.31 17.45
C GLY A 546 -22.42 -36.66 18.56
N THR A 547 -22.91 -37.18 19.69
CA THR A 547 -22.06 -37.62 20.82
C THR A 547 -21.17 -38.81 20.44
N LEU A 548 -21.73 -39.79 19.74
CA LEU A 548 -21.01 -40.95 19.23
C LEU A 548 -19.93 -40.51 18.23
N ALA A 549 -20.31 -39.70 17.25
CA ALA A 549 -19.42 -39.24 16.18
C ALA A 549 -18.26 -38.36 16.73
N GLU A 550 -18.54 -37.47 17.69
CA GLU A 550 -17.52 -36.67 18.35
C GLU A 550 -16.47 -37.54 19.04
N LYS A 551 -16.91 -38.51 19.85
CA LYS A 551 -16.02 -39.39 20.61
C LYS A 551 -15.17 -40.29 19.72
N ALA A 552 -15.76 -40.83 18.67
CA ALA A 552 -15.04 -41.65 17.70
C ALA A 552 -14.03 -40.82 16.87
N ALA A 553 -14.40 -39.62 16.45
CA ALA A 553 -13.52 -38.71 15.73
C ALA A 553 -12.31 -38.30 16.60
N GLU A 554 -12.53 -38.04 17.90
CA GLU A 554 -11.45 -37.78 18.87
C GLU A 554 -10.48 -38.97 18.97
N ALA A 555 -11.02 -40.20 19.04
CA ALA A 555 -10.23 -41.44 19.19
C ALA A 555 -9.29 -41.70 17.99
N ILE A 556 -9.70 -41.31 16.78
CA ILE A 556 -8.90 -41.47 15.55
C ILE A 556 -8.14 -40.22 15.14
N GLY A 557 -8.23 -39.12 15.94
CA GLY A 557 -7.46 -37.86 15.72
C GLY A 557 -7.93 -37.04 14.53
N VAL A 558 -9.23 -37.08 14.18
CA VAL A 558 -9.87 -36.21 13.17
C VAL A 558 -10.73 -35.15 13.88
N ASN A 559 -11.35 -34.20 13.13
CA ASN A 559 -12.07 -33.09 13.75
C ASN A 559 -13.36 -33.55 14.46
N PRO A 560 -13.38 -33.61 15.81
CA PRO A 560 -14.53 -34.11 16.56
C PRO A 560 -15.71 -33.12 16.49
N LEU A 561 -15.42 -31.82 16.45
CA LEU A 561 -16.46 -30.78 16.37
C LEU A 561 -17.18 -30.83 15.02
N PHE A 562 -16.45 -31.04 13.91
CA PHE A 562 -17.07 -31.22 12.60
C PHE A 562 -17.95 -32.48 12.54
N ALA A 563 -17.49 -33.61 13.09
CA ALA A 563 -18.26 -34.82 13.16
C ALA A 563 -19.57 -34.62 13.94
N ARG A 564 -19.51 -33.98 15.12
CA ARG A 564 -20.68 -33.68 15.96
C ARG A 564 -21.67 -32.74 15.24
N VAL A 565 -21.17 -31.61 14.69
CA VAL A 565 -22.05 -30.65 14.02
C VAL A 565 -22.64 -31.22 12.76
N SER A 566 -21.90 -32.02 11.98
CA SER A 566 -22.46 -32.75 10.83
C SER A 566 -23.61 -33.67 11.24
N ALA A 567 -23.48 -34.33 12.40
CA ALA A 567 -24.55 -35.17 12.94
C ALA A 567 -25.81 -34.37 13.34
N TYR A 568 -25.67 -33.14 13.82
CA TYR A 568 -26.85 -32.31 14.14
C TYR A 568 -27.69 -31.95 12.92
N TYR A 569 -27.06 -31.87 11.74
CA TYR A 569 -27.71 -31.43 10.49
C TYR A 569 -27.93 -32.58 9.47
N HIS A 570 -27.44 -33.79 9.71
CA HIS A 570 -27.46 -34.84 8.69
C HIS A 570 -28.89 -35.21 8.23
N ASP A 571 -29.85 -35.13 9.14
CA ASP A 571 -31.24 -35.57 8.99
C ASP A 571 -32.26 -34.41 8.92
N ILE A 572 -31.84 -33.18 8.69
CA ILE A 572 -32.76 -32.03 8.63
C ILE A 572 -33.82 -32.12 7.53
N GLY A 573 -33.61 -32.94 6.51
CA GLY A 573 -34.59 -33.18 5.45
C GLY A 573 -35.82 -33.93 5.93
N LYS A 574 -35.77 -34.66 7.03
CA LYS A 574 -36.91 -35.32 7.65
C LYS A 574 -37.97 -34.33 8.14
N LEU A 575 -37.63 -33.03 8.28
CA LEU A 575 -38.58 -31.94 8.58
C LEU A 575 -39.71 -31.82 7.56
N GLN A 576 -39.51 -32.23 6.31
CA GLN A 576 -40.54 -32.12 5.28
C GLN A 576 -41.70 -33.12 5.51
N GLN A 577 -41.38 -34.33 6.00
CA GLN A 577 -42.37 -35.37 6.22
C GLN A 577 -42.01 -36.21 7.45
N PRO A 578 -42.01 -35.67 8.67
CA PRO A 578 -41.47 -36.32 9.87
C PRO A 578 -42.26 -37.61 10.24
N GLN A 579 -43.54 -37.69 9.90
CA GLN A 579 -44.41 -38.84 10.21
C GLN A 579 -44.00 -40.17 9.52
N TYR A 580 -43.21 -40.10 8.43
CA TYR A 580 -42.71 -41.32 7.78
C TYR A 580 -41.48 -41.91 8.47
N PHE A 581 -40.88 -41.25 9.42
CA PHE A 581 -39.70 -41.73 10.13
C PHE A 581 -40.10 -42.26 11.51
N VAL A 582 -39.71 -43.49 11.78
CA VAL A 582 -40.16 -44.30 12.93
C VAL A 582 -39.93 -43.59 14.27
N GLU A 583 -38.84 -42.85 14.39
CA GLU A 583 -38.49 -42.12 15.59
C GLU A 583 -39.44 -40.94 15.92
N ASN A 584 -40.25 -40.49 14.97
CA ASN A 584 -41.24 -39.41 15.15
C ASN A 584 -42.69 -39.92 15.20
N GLN A 585 -42.94 -41.24 15.02
CA GLN A 585 -44.28 -41.79 15.07
C GLN A 585 -44.78 -41.86 16.52
N LYS A 586 -46.03 -41.43 16.77
CA LYS A 586 -46.61 -41.34 18.14
C LYS A 586 -47.69 -42.38 18.43
N ASP A 587 -48.44 -42.84 17.42
CA ASP A 587 -49.70 -43.54 17.61
C ASP A 587 -49.70 -45.01 17.15
N GLY A 588 -48.53 -45.61 16.93
CA GLY A 588 -48.43 -47.03 16.51
C GLY A 588 -48.87 -47.32 15.08
N HIS A 589 -49.37 -46.31 14.31
CA HIS A 589 -49.67 -46.44 12.89
C HIS A 589 -48.44 -46.01 12.08
N ASN A 590 -47.98 -46.95 11.22
CA ASN A 590 -46.86 -46.67 10.32
C ASN A 590 -47.40 -46.33 8.92
N PRO A 591 -47.27 -45.06 8.44
CA PRO A 591 -47.75 -44.66 7.13
C PRO A 591 -47.16 -45.47 5.96
N HIS A 592 -46.04 -46.17 6.17
CA HIS A 592 -45.44 -47.06 5.17
C HIS A 592 -46.24 -48.36 4.96
N ASP A 593 -47.18 -48.74 5.86
CA ASP A 593 -47.98 -49.92 5.71
C ASP A 593 -49.01 -49.79 4.58
N ASP A 594 -49.41 -48.55 4.29
CA ASP A 594 -50.33 -48.19 3.21
C ASP A 594 -49.65 -47.96 1.85
N LEU A 595 -48.32 -48.09 1.80
CA LEU A 595 -47.55 -47.79 0.60
C LEU A 595 -46.89 -49.06 0.01
N SER A 596 -46.62 -48.99 -1.32
CA SER A 596 -45.75 -50.00 -1.94
C SER A 596 -44.31 -49.85 -1.42
N PRO A 597 -43.51 -50.94 -1.39
CA PRO A 597 -42.12 -50.89 -0.95
C PRO A 597 -41.27 -49.88 -1.72
N ASN A 598 -41.47 -49.73 -3.03
CA ASN A 598 -40.75 -48.76 -3.87
C ASN A 598 -41.12 -47.33 -3.48
N MET A 599 -42.41 -47.04 -3.19
CA MET A 599 -42.81 -45.71 -2.74
C MET A 599 -42.23 -45.40 -1.37
N SER A 600 -42.21 -46.35 -0.46
CA SER A 600 -41.58 -46.22 0.86
C SER A 600 -40.08 -45.95 0.77
N ALA A 601 -39.37 -46.67 -0.10
CA ALA A 601 -37.95 -46.43 -0.36
C ALA A 601 -37.70 -45.03 -0.95
N LEU A 602 -38.55 -44.59 -1.88
CA LEU A 602 -38.46 -43.27 -2.49
C LEU A 602 -38.62 -42.16 -1.44
N ILE A 603 -39.59 -42.28 -0.51
CA ILE A 603 -39.80 -41.32 0.59
C ILE A 603 -38.58 -41.28 1.50
N LEU A 604 -38.03 -42.45 1.87
CA LEU A 604 -36.82 -42.49 2.69
C LEU A 604 -35.62 -41.84 2.00
N VAL A 605 -35.41 -42.09 0.69
CA VAL A 605 -34.33 -41.49 -0.07
C VAL A 605 -34.51 -39.97 -0.21
N SER A 606 -35.78 -39.51 -0.27
CA SER A 606 -36.06 -38.09 -0.52
C SER A 606 -35.50 -37.15 0.57
N HIS A 607 -35.43 -37.62 1.86
CA HIS A 607 -34.92 -36.76 2.94
C HIS A 607 -33.51 -36.27 2.71
N VAL A 608 -32.67 -37.05 2.03
CA VAL A 608 -31.31 -36.67 1.69
C VAL A 608 -31.30 -35.48 0.73
N LYS A 609 -32.12 -35.52 -0.31
CA LYS A 609 -32.27 -34.46 -1.29
C LYS A 609 -32.89 -33.21 -0.65
N ASP A 610 -33.93 -33.40 0.13
CA ASP A 610 -34.66 -32.34 0.81
C ASP A 610 -33.76 -31.67 1.89
N GLY A 611 -32.95 -32.46 2.60
CA GLY A 611 -31.95 -31.98 3.55
C GLY A 611 -30.89 -31.10 2.90
N VAL A 612 -30.38 -31.53 1.72
CA VAL A 612 -29.42 -30.72 0.95
C VAL A 612 -30.07 -29.41 0.49
N ALA A 613 -31.30 -29.42 0.04
CA ALA A 613 -32.03 -28.22 -0.40
C ALA A 613 -32.25 -27.26 0.79
N TYR A 614 -32.75 -27.78 1.89
CA TYR A 614 -33.02 -27.02 3.12
C TYR A 614 -31.75 -26.44 3.72
N ALA A 615 -30.65 -27.21 3.75
CA ALA A 615 -29.35 -26.73 4.21
C ALA A 615 -28.80 -25.56 3.37
N LYS A 616 -28.98 -25.62 2.05
CA LYS A 616 -28.56 -24.53 1.14
C LYS A 616 -29.41 -23.28 1.32
N GLU A 617 -30.73 -23.43 1.48
CA GLU A 617 -31.66 -22.32 1.71
C GLU A 617 -31.32 -21.57 3.00
N HIS A 618 -30.91 -22.29 4.05
CA HIS A 618 -30.50 -21.71 5.33
C HIS A 618 -29.01 -21.31 5.40
N GLY A 619 -28.30 -21.33 4.26
CA GLY A 619 -26.92 -20.86 4.17
C GLY A 619 -25.91 -21.69 4.96
N LEU A 620 -26.16 -22.99 5.18
CA LEU A 620 -25.20 -23.86 5.83
C LEU A 620 -23.92 -24.00 5.00
N PRO A 621 -22.74 -24.03 5.62
CA PRO A 621 -21.47 -24.18 4.93
C PRO A 621 -21.41 -25.47 4.10
N ARG A 622 -20.81 -25.37 2.93
CA ARG A 622 -20.75 -26.50 1.97
C ARG A 622 -20.25 -27.84 2.54
N PRO A 623 -19.21 -27.89 3.44
CA PRO A 623 -18.80 -29.15 4.02
C PRO A 623 -19.90 -29.87 4.82
N LEU A 624 -20.76 -29.11 5.51
CA LEU A 624 -21.92 -29.68 6.20
C LEU A 624 -23.00 -30.14 5.23
N VAL A 625 -23.26 -29.33 4.17
CA VAL A 625 -24.21 -29.75 3.09
C VAL A 625 -23.72 -31.00 2.40
N ASP A 626 -22.43 -31.15 2.15
CA ASP A 626 -21.82 -32.31 1.51
C ASP A 626 -21.87 -33.58 2.43
N ALA A 627 -21.91 -33.42 3.76
CA ALA A 627 -22.03 -34.51 4.71
C ALA A 627 -23.43 -35.15 4.69
N ILE A 628 -24.48 -34.37 4.38
CA ILE A 628 -25.88 -34.88 4.33
C ILE A 628 -26.03 -36.10 3.41
N PRO A 629 -25.63 -36.06 2.13
CA PRO A 629 -25.80 -37.26 1.28
C PRO A 629 -24.80 -38.37 1.61
N GLN A 630 -23.67 -38.05 2.27
CA GLN A 630 -22.64 -39.03 2.56
C GLN A 630 -22.95 -39.93 3.76
N HIS A 631 -23.87 -39.55 4.67
CA HIS A 631 -24.16 -40.35 5.85
C HIS A 631 -24.87 -41.66 5.52
N HIS A 632 -25.58 -41.73 4.41
CA HIS A 632 -26.14 -42.96 3.88
C HIS A 632 -25.35 -43.55 2.71
N GLY A 633 -24.52 -42.77 2.04
CA GLY A 633 -23.76 -43.24 0.88
C GLY A 633 -24.62 -43.83 -0.21
N THR A 634 -24.30 -45.08 -0.60
CA THR A 634 -25.07 -45.89 -1.56
C THR A 634 -25.70 -47.13 -0.88
N ARG A 635 -25.96 -47.07 0.42
CA ARG A 635 -26.46 -48.20 1.21
C ARG A 635 -27.84 -48.66 0.72
N LEU A 636 -28.08 -49.97 0.87
CA LEU A 636 -29.33 -50.62 0.55
C LEU A 636 -30.35 -50.43 1.68
N ILE A 637 -31.59 -50.05 1.35
CA ILE A 637 -32.72 -49.98 2.25
C ILE A 637 -33.28 -51.40 2.38
N ARG A 638 -32.59 -52.26 3.16
CA ARG A 638 -32.79 -53.71 3.22
C ARG A 638 -34.24 -54.09 3.53
N PHE A 639 -34.91 -53.42 4.48
CA PHE A 639 -36.25 -53.75 4.89
C PHE A 639 -37.24 -53.68 3.71
N PHE A 640 -37.27 -52.58 2.96
CA PHE A 640 -38.21 -52.45 1.85
C PHE A 640 -37.79 -53.27 0.61
N HIS A 641 -36.50 -53.47 0.43
CA HIS A 641 -36.00 -54.34 -0.62
C HIS A 641 -36.43 -55.81 -0.40
N GLU A 642 -36.28 -56.33 0.83
CA GLU A 642 -36.75 -57.71 1.15
C GLU A 642 -38.27 -57.81 1.09
N LYS A 643 -39.02 -56.77 1.56
CA LYS A 643 -40.50 -56.74 1.41
C LYS A 643 -40.92 -56.75 -0.09
N ALA A 644 -40.20 -56.01 -0.93
CA ALA A 644 -40.43 -56.03 -2.39
C ALA A 644 -40.09 -57.35 -3.02
N LYS A 645 -39.01 -58.02 -2.61
CA LYS A 645 -38.67 -59.38 -3.07
C LYS A 645 -39.73 -60.39 -2.71
N GLN A 646 -40.27 -60.39 -1.49
CA GLN A 646 -41.33 -61.25 -1.06
C GLN A 646 -42.57 -61.09 -1.94
N LEU A 647 -43.03 -59.89 -2.20
CA LEU A 647 -44.15 -59.58 -3.08
C LEU A 647 -43.89 -59.96 -4.55
N ALA A 648 -42.64 -59.78 -5.02
CA ALA A 648 -42.26 -60.10 -6.38
C ALA A 648 -42.18 -61.63 -6.65
N ILE A 649 -41.81 -62.42 -5.66
CA ILE A 649 -41.85 -63.89 -5.73
C ILE A 649 -43.27 -64.35 -5.99
N GLU A 650 -44.26 -63.73 -5.33
CA GLU A 650 -45.67 -64.04 -5.54
C GLU A 650 -46.17 -63.70 -6.98
N ASP A 651 -45.61 -62.65 -7.57
CA ASP A 651 -45.96 -62.12 -8.88
C ASP A 651 -45.03 -62.59 -10.02
N GLY A 652 -43.98 -63.37 -9.74
CA GLY A 652 -42.99 -63.85 -10.74
C GLY A 652 -42.16 -62.76 -11.39
N ARG A 653 -41.89 -61.66 -10.69
CA ARG A 653 -41.07 -60.45 -11.14
C ARG A 653 -39.71 -60.42 -10.48
N GLU A 654 -38.73 -59.84 -11.16
CA GLU A 654 -37.44 -59.51 -10.56
C GLU A 654 -37.49 -58.08 -9.97
N VAL A 655 -36.86 -57.91 -8.82
CA VAL A 655 -36.74 -56.64 -8.15
C VAL A 655 -35.37 -56.02 -8.47
N ASP A 656 -35.35 -54.82 -9.00
CA ASP A 656 -34.11 -54.09 -9.23
C ASP A 656 -33.62 -53.49 -7.89
N GLU A 657 -32.48 -53.97 -7.40
CA GLU A 657 -31.86 -53.51 -6.17
C GLU A 657 -31.51 -52.01 -6.21
N SER A 658 -31.24 -51.47 -7.41
CA SER A 658 -30.86 -50.04 -7.58
C SER A 658 -31.99 -49.08 -7.18
N GLU A 659 -33.27 -49.52 -7.22
CA GLU A 659 -34.43 -48.72 -6.78
C GLU A 659 -34.50 -48.54 -5.25
N PHE A 660 -33.78 -49.40 -4.51
CA PHE A 660 -33.76 -49.42 -3.05
C PHE A 660 -32.42 -48.93 -2.47
N ARG A 661 -31.51 -48.39 -3.30
CA ARG A 661 -30.26 -47.85 -2.83
C ARG A 661 -30.30 -46.31 -2.77
N TYR A 662 -29.62 -45.75 -1.77
CA TYR A 662 -29.38 -44.32 -1.72
C TYR A 662 -28.50 -43.87 -2.92
N PRO A 663 -28.67 -42.65 -3.43
CA PRO A 663 -27.98 -42.18 -4.64
C PRO A 663 -26.50 -41.83 -4.42
N GLY A 664 -26.05 -41.83 -3.18
CA GLY A 664 -24.67 -41.44 -2.83
C GLY A 664 -24.43 -39.92 -2.80
N PRO A 665 -23.21 -39.50 -2.74
CA PRO A 665 -21.93 -40.26 -2.82
C PRO A 665 -21.58 -41.02 -1.54
N LYS A 666 -20.70 -42.03 -1.65
CA LYS A 666 -20.07 -42.67 -0.48
C LYS A 666 -19.29 -41.64 0.38
N PRO A 667 -19.05 -41.93 1.67
CA PRO A 667 -18.23 -41.06 2.53
C PRO A 667 -16.83 -40.81 1.94
N ARG A 668 -16.40 -39.55 1.95
CA ARG A 668 -15.12 -39.13 1.37
C ARG A 668 -14.11 -38.63 2.38
N SER A 669 -14.55 -38.34 3.59
CA SER A 669 -13.69 -37.99 4.71
C SER A 669 -13.86 -38.99 5.84
N LYS A 670 -12.88 -39.06 6.74
CA LYS A 670 -12.97 -39.90 7.92
C LYS A 670 -14.15 -39.50 8.81
N GLU A 671 -14.42 -38.20 8.90
CA GLU A 671 -15.49 -37.64 9.72
C GLU A 671 -16.88 -38.06 9.18
N THR A 672 -17.09 -37.99 7.86
CA THR A 672 -18.36 -38.41 7.27
C THR A 672 -18.56 -39.94 7.30
N ALA A 673 -17.45 -40.70 7.27
CA ALA A 673 -17.49 -42.14 7.51
C ALA A 673 -17.83 -42.46 8.97
N VAL A 674 -17.25 -41.75 9.93
CA VAL A 674 -17.60 -41.84 11.36
C VAL A 674 -19.09 -41.51 11.58
N LEU A 675 -19.61 -40.47 10.89
CA LEU A 675 -21.03 -40.11 10.94
C LEU A 675 -21.92 -41.28 10.46
N MET A 676 -21.61 -41.89 9.33
CA MET A 676 -22.34 -43.06 8.79
C MET A 676 -22.33 -44.22 9.78
N LEU A 677 -21.18 -44.52 10.39
CA LEU A 677 -21.06 -45.58 11.37
C LEU A 677 -21.85 -45.27 12.65
N ALA A 678 -21.79 -44.03 13.14
CA ALA A 678 -22.48 -43.58 14.34
C ALA A 678 -23.99 -43.60 14.17
N ASP A 679 -24.51 -43.16 13.01
CA ASP A 679 -25.93 -43.24 12.64
C ASP A 679 -26.40 -44.67 12.62
N SER A 680 -25.67 -45.57 11.95
CA SER A 680 -25.98 -46.99 11.87
C SER A 680 -26.02 -47.67 13.25
N VAL A 681 -25.02 -47.40 14.09
CA VAL A 681 -24.92 -47.99 15.42
C VAL A 681 -26.02 -47.46 16.34
N GLU A 682 -26.34 -46.17 16.29
CA GLU A 682 -27.43 -45.58 17.09
C GLU A 682 -28.77 -46.20 16.71
N ALA A 683 -29.09 -46.25 15.40
CA ALA A 683 -30.35 -46.82 14.92
C ALA A 683 -30.53 -48.29 15.34
N ILE A 684 -29.47 -49.11 15.26
CA ILE A 684 -29.55 -50.53 15.69
C ILE A 684 -29.63 -50.62 17.22
N SER A 685 -28.93 -49.75 17.97
CA SER A 685 -28.92 -49.81 19.45
C SER A 685 -30.31 -49.64 20.07
N ARG A 686 -31.20 -48.91 19.42
CA ARG A 686 -32.61 -48.73 19.87
C ARG A 686 -33.44 -49.98 19.77
N THR A 687 -33.05 -50.95 18.94
CA THR A 687 -33.81 -52.20 18.72
C THR A 687 -33.35 -53.32 19.66
N LEU A 688 -32.29 -53.11 20.44
CA LEU A 688 -31.78 -54.11 21.36
C LEU A 688 -32.60 -54.17 22.62
N SER A 689 -33.03 -55.40 22.99
CA SER A 689 -33.70 -55.70 24.25
C SER A 689 -32.71 -55.85 25.42
N ASP A 690 -31.48 -56.30 25.16
CA ASP A 690 -30.40 -56.44 26.13
C ASP A 690 -29.23 -55.55 25.74
N THR A 691 -29.02 -54.51 26.53
CA THR A 691 -27.97 -53.49 26.37
C THR A 691 -26.72 -53.76 27.20
N SER A 692 -26.45 -55.03 27.55
CA SER A 692 -25.23 -55.42 28.20
C SER A 692 -24.01 -55.07 27.34
N PRO A 693 -22.86 -54.76 28.00
CA PRO A 693 -21.62 -54.37 27.28
C PRO A 693 -21.18 -55.40 26.22
N ALA A 694 -21.43 -56.69 26.48
CA ALA A 694 -21.08 -57.76 25.55
C ALA A 694 -21.96 -57.72 24.28
N ASN A 695 -23.27 -57.55 24.45
CA ASN A 695 -24.20 -57.45 23.34
C ASN A 695 -24.05 -56.14 22.58
N LEU A 696 -23.79 -55.01 23.24
CA LEU A 696 -23.45 -53.74 22.61
C LEU A 696 -22.19 -53.89 21.74
N ARG A 697 -21.12 -54.52 22.24
CA ARG A 697 -19.89 -54.74 21.47
C ARG A 697 -20.18 -55.54 20.20
N LEU A 698 -20.90 -56.70 20.34
CA LEU A 698 -21.20 -57.55 19.22
C LEU A 698 -22.06 -56.80 18.17
N MET A 699 -23.02 -56.01 18.60
CA MET A 699 -23.88 -55.21 17.74
C MET A 699 -23.04 -54.15 16.98
N ILE A 700 -22.15 -53.41 17.68
CA ILE A 700 -21.28 -52.40 17.08
C ILE A 700 -20.38 -53.03 16.00
N GLU A 701 -19.73 -54.16 16.33
CA GLU A 701 -18.85 -54.87 15.39
C GLU A 701 -19.60 -55.32 14.15
N ARG A 702 -20.83 -55.88 14.30
CA ARG A 702 -21.67 -56.25 13.17
C ARG A 702 -22.12 -55.07 12.32
N ALA A 703 -22.52 -53.97 12.97
CA ALA A 703 -22.93 -52.76 12.25
C ALA A 703 -21.78 -52.16 11.43
N ILE A 704 -20.54 -52.14 11.99
CA ILE A 704 -19.35 -51.70 11.26
C ILE A 704 -19.04 -52.66 10.09
N GLN A 705 -19.08 -53.99 10.35
CA GLN A 705 -18.80 -54.99 9.32
C GLN A 705 -19.81 -54.90 8.16
N ASP A 706 -21.09 -54.71 8.44
CA ASP A 706 -22.12 -54.50 7.41
C ASP A 706 -21.85 -53.29 6.48
N VAL A 707 -21.27 -52.22 7.02
CA VAL A 707 -20.90 -51.03 6.25
C VAL A 707 -19.65 -51.29 5.39
N VAL A 708 -18.70 -52.08 5.92
CA VAL A 708 -17.49 -52.49 5.21
C VAL A 708 -17.85 -53.47 4.08
N ASP A 709 -18.69 -54.48 4.35
CA ASP A 709 -19.09 -55.47 3.35
C ASP A 709 -19.91 -54.89 2.20
N ASP A 710 -20.61 -53.77 2.40
CA ASP A 710 -21.33 -53.01 1.36
C ASP A 710 -20.42 -51.94 0.67
N ASP A 711 -19.09 -52.06 0.84
CA ASP A 711 -18.06 -51.20 0.21
C ASP A 711 -18.25 -49.69 0.45
N GLN A 712 -18.98 -49.31 1.51
CA GLN A 712 -19.31 -47.90 1.72
C GLN A 712 -18.10 -47.03 2.12
N LEU A 713 -17.03 -47.63 2.62
CA LEU A 713 -15.83 -46.94 3.10
C LEU A 713 -14.71 -46.82 2.05
N ASP A 714 -14.92 -47.28 0.83
CA ASP A 714 -13.90 -47.34 -0.23
C ASP A 714 -13.34 -45.96 -0.66
N GLU A 715 -14.17 -44.91 -0.56
CA GLU A 715 -13.77 -43.55 -0.95
C GLU A 715 -13.13 -42.76 0.21
N CYS A 716 -12.99 -43.34 1.41
CA CYS A 716 -12.38 -42.69 2.57
C CYS A 716 -11.05 -43.34 3.01
N ALA A 717 -10.22 -42.61 3.75
CA ALA A 717 -8.91 -43.11 4.18
C ALA A 717 -8.94 -43.73 5.61
N LEU A 718 -10.03 -44.41 5.98
CA LEU A 718 -10.09 -45.14 7.25
C LEU A 718 -9.23 -46.41 7.17
N THR A 719 -8.53 -46.72 8.27
CA THR A 719 -7.75 -47.94 8.43
C THR A 719 -8.50 -48.92 9.33
N LEU A 720 -8.14 -50.21 9.28
CA LEU A 720 -8.69 -51.21 10.20
C LEU A 720 -8.40 -50.85 11.66
N GLY A 721 -7.22 -50.21 11.94
CA GLY A 721 -6.90 -49.69 13.27
C GLY A 721 -7.81 -48.53 13.71
N ASP A 722 -8.25 -47.69 12.76
CA ASP A 722 -9.23 -46.64 13.06
C ASP A 722 -10.59 -47.23 13.38
N LEU A 723 -11.07 -48.26 12.62
CA LEU A 723 -12.34 -48.94 12.89
C LEU A 723 -12.39 -49.58 14.29
N SER A 724 -11.29 -50.19 14.74
CA SER A 724 -11.15 -50.72 16.09
C SER A 724 -11.30 -49.64 17.17
N LYS A 725 -10.66 -48.50 16.98
CA LYS A 725 -10.77 -47.37 17.91
C LYS A 725 -12.17 -46.74 17.92
N ILE A 726 -12.81 -46.65 16.76
CA ILE A 726 -14.21 -46.19 16.60
C ILE A 726 -15.14 -47.12 17.38
N SER A 727 -15.00 -48.46 17.22
CA SER A 727 -15.81 -49.45 17.94
C SER A 727 -15.70 -49.30 19.47
N GLU A 728 -14.49 -49.14 20.02
CA GLU A 728 -14.28 -48.92 21.46
C GLU A 728 -14.89 -47.59 21.92
N ALA A 729 -14.77 -46.53 21.13
CA ALA A 729 -15.36 -45.22 21.44
C ALA A 729 -16.90 -45.30 21.50
N PHE A 730 -17.54 -45.97 20.52
CA PHE A 730 -18.98 -46.18 20.52
C PHE A 730 -19.43 -46.99 21.70
N LEU A 731 -18.71 -48.08 22.03
CA LEU A 731 -19.01 -48.92 23.18
C LEU A 731 -18.98 -48.14 24.49
N SER A 732 -17.94 -47.29 24.69
CA SER A 732 -17.83 -46.43 25.84
C SER A 732 -19.03 -45.50 26.01
N VAL A 733 -19.47 -44.87 24.93
CA VAL A 733 -20.58 -43.91 24.95
C VAL A 733 -21.91 -44.66 25.21
N LEU A 734 -22.20 -45.72 24.47
CA LEU A 734 -23.45 -46.48 24.64
C LEU A 734 -23.56 -47.14 26.00
N THR A 735 -22.49 -47.70 26.53
CA THR A 735 -22.47 -48.27 27.89
C THR A 735 -22.81 -47.19 28.92
N GLY A 736 -22.25 -45.95 28.77
CA GLY A 736 -22.59 -44.84 29.64
C GLY A 736 -24.05 -44.39 29.54
N MET A 737 -24.62 -44.42 28.34
CA MET A 737 -26.04 -44.05 28.11
C MET A 737 -27.04 -45.08 28.64
N HIS A 738 -26.70 -46.35 28.58
CA HIS A 738 -27.57 -47.44 29.01
C HIS A 738 -27.27 -47.92 30.43
N HIS A 739 -26.40 -47.22 31.19
CA HIS A 739 -26.17 -47.56 32.59
C HIS A 739 -27.50 -47.38 33.35
N GLN A 740 -28.10 -48.52 33.76
CA GLN A 740 -29.30 -48.52 34.58
C GLN A 740 -28.98 -47.80 35.89
N ARG A 741 -29.80 -46.81 36.27
CA ARG A 741 -29.83 -46.32 37.64
C ARG A 741 -30.07 -47.54 38.53
N ILE A 742 -29.21 -47.76 39.54
CA ILE A 742 -29.45 -48.70 40.59
C ILE A 742 -30.77 -48.31 41.21
N ASP A 743 -31.83 -49.18 41.09
CA ASP A 743 -33.06 -49.00 41.85
C ASP A 743 -32.68 -49.04 43.35
N TYR A 744 -32.72 -47.89 43.95
CA TYR A 744 -32.69 -47.85 45.40
C TYR A 744 -33.95 -48.58 45.88
N PRO A 745 -33.84 -49.64 46.74
CA PRO A 745 -35.01 -50.28 47.30
C PRO A 745 -35.84 -49.21 48.05
N GLU A 746 -37.09 -49.10 47.70
CA GLU A 746 -38.05 -48.28 48.46
C GLU A 746 -38.00 -48.74 49.91
N SER A 747 -37.64 -47.80 50.81
CA SER A 747 -37.75 -48.00 52.24
C SER A 747 -39.20 -48.33 52.58
N THR A 748 -39.49 -49.59 52.88
CA THR A 748 -40.76 -50.02 53.48
C THR A 748 -40.86 -49.35 54.88
N GLU A 749 -41.45 -48.19 54.93
CA GLU A 749 -42.02 -47.66 56.19
C GLU A 749 -43.17 -48.54 56.62
N LYS A 750 -42.92 -49.35 57.65
CA LYS A 750 -43.97 -50.05 58.40
C LYS A 750 -44.87 -48.98 59.07
N SER A 751 -46.13 -48.93 58.64
CA SER A 751 -47.20 -48.32 59.41
C SER A 751 -47.29 -48.96 60.79
N GLY A 752 -47.23 -48.18 61.80
CA GLY A 752 -47.46 -48.68 63.19
C GLY A 752 -47.60 -47.54 64.21
N THR A 753 -48.86 -47.20 64.46
CA THR A 753 -49.45 -46.75 65.71
C THR A 753 -49.09 -45.40 66.33
N ASP A 754 -50.14 -44.62 66.42
CA ASP A 754 -50.51 -43.53 67.34
C ASP A 754 -49.74 -43.47 68.66
N VAL A 755 -49.18 -42.29 68.98
CA VAL A 755 -49.21 -41.71 70.32
C VAL A 755 -49.28 -40.20 70.22
N GLU A 756 -50.40 -39.65 70.73
CA GLU A 756 -50.57 -38.24 71.08
C GLU A 756 -49.50 -37.79 72.07
N ALA A 757 -49.12 -36.55 71.99
CA ALA A 757 -49.21 -35.55 73.06
C ALA A 757 -48.06 -34.51 73.06
N ASN A 758 -48.49 -33.29 73.14
CA ASN A 758 -47.88 -32.13 73.79
C ASN A 758 -46.80 -31.32 73.06
N LEU A 759 -47.32 -30.16 72.61
CA LEU A 759 -46.57 -28.90 72.54
C LEU A 759 -46.11 -28.44 73.93
N PRO A 760 -45.07 -27.67 74.07
CA PRO A 760 -45.28 -26.25 74.28
C PRO A 760 -44.38 -25.32 73.39
N ASP A 761 -44.96 -24.14 73.26
CA ASP A 761 -44.34 -22.92 72.78
C ASP A 761 -43.06 -22.55 73.51
N GLU A 762 -42.14 -21.88 72.82
CA GLU A 762 -41.55 -20.58 73.14
C GLU A 762 -40.44 -20.17 72.19
N ASP A 763 -40.71 -19.03 71.63
CA ASP A 763 -39.90 -17.85 71.38
C ASP A 763 -38.40 -17.93 71.65
N SER A 764 -37.57 -17.58 70.62
CA SER A 764 -36.64 -16.44 70.73
C SER A 764 -35.65 -16.38 69.52
N SER A 765 -35.77 -15.28 68.85
CA SER A 765 -34.75 -14.46 68.21
C SER A 765 -33.28 -14.90 68.34
N SER A 766 -32.53 -14.96 67.20
CA SER A 766 -31.46 -13.99 66.91
C SER A 766 -30.53 -14.47 65.78
N LYS A 767 -30.31 -13.59 64.80
CA LYS A 767 -29.06 -13.17 64.14
C LYS A 767 -27.94 -14.20 63.93
N PHE A 768 -27.51 -14.37 62.66
CA PHE A 768 -26.17 -14.05 62.17
C PHE A 768 -26.06 -14.40 60.68
N SER A 769 -25.92 -13.47 59.87
CA SER A 769 -24.77 -12.94 59.10
C SER A 769 -24.21 -13.85 57.97
N ASP A 770 -24.32 -13.25 56.80
CA ASP A 770 -23.43 -13.31 55.62
C ASP A 770 -22.11 -14.04 55.84
N GLN A 771 -21.80 -14.93 54.87
CA GLN A 771 -20.45 -15.04 54.30
C GLN A 771 -20.51 -15.55 52.88
N THR A 772 -20.20 -14.63 51.97
CA THR A 772 -19.66 -14.78 50.62
C THR A 772 -18.42 -15.68 50.59
N TYR A 773 -18.35 -16.58 49.63
CA TYR A 773 -17.06 -17.08 49.14
C TYR A 773 -17.04 -17.09 47.59
N HIS A 774 -15.92 -16.59 47.05
CA HIS A 774 -15.45 -16.30 45.72
C HIS A 774 -15.62 -17.36 44.64
#